data_a9cdb05cf7b6e01fd680893f6f871843
#
_entry.id   a9cdb05cf7b6e01fd680893f6f871843
#
_cell.length_a   1.000
_cell.length_b   1.000
_cell.length_c   1.000
_cell.angle_alpha   90.00
_cell.angle_beta   90.00
_cell.angle_gamma   90.00
#
_symmetry.space_group_name_H-M   'P 1'
#
loop_
_entity.id
_entity.type
_entity.pdbx_description
1 polymer ?
#
loop_
_entity_poly.entity_id
_entity_poly.type
_entity_poly.pdbx_seq_one_letter_code
_entity_poly.pdbx_strand_id
1 'polypeptide(L)'
;MPLVVNSLVLPYFVTNSEAKLRSRVRVQSLGSGRESKILSSDSIPVKGTSIEEKEKNGDLVDGFVRKIEKSDEGLIDGGNGRLKYTRVEKKRVKDVISNDLEVLWDDGFGTKTVRDYLEGAKEIIRPDGGPPRWFCPVECGQPLKDSPILLFFPGIDGVGLGLTLHHKALGKVFEVRCLHIPVYDRTPFEGLVKFVEKIVRLEHASSPNKPIYLVGDSFGGCLALAVAARNPEIDLVLILANPATSFNRSQLQPLFPLLEALPDELHNAVPYLLSFVMGDPVKMAMVNIESKLPPGLQIEQLSNNLTAMLPSLSGLADIIPRDTLLWKLKLLKSAAAYANSRLHSVKAEVLVLSSGKDQMLPSGDESQRLKSSLKNCTVRHFKENGHTILLEDGVNLLTIIKGTSKYRRSRRLDFVSNYVPPSMSEFKRGFEEVGLLQTASSAAMFSTLDDGNIVRGLGGVPNEGPVLLVGYHMLLGLELSSLVEAFLREKNIMVRASNIYKLLSTNSHVLLYPGGVREAFHYRGEEYKLIWPKQQEFVRMAARFGATIVPFGAVGEDDIAELVLDYNDLMKIPVVNGYVRDATRKSIKIRDENQGEVANQVFYIPGLLPKVPGRFYFLFGKPIETKGKGEMLEDRENANQLYLHIKSEVESCLAYLLKKREDDPYRSIIDRTVYRAFRSPSNEVPAFDP
;
A
#
# COMPACT_ATOMS: atom_id res chain seq x y z
N MET A 1 7.96 1.87 -23.00
CA MET A 1 7.10 0.71 -22.80
C MET A 1 7.56 -0.32 -21.75
N PRO A 2 8.84 -0.55 -21.42
CA PRO A 2 9.20 -1.44 -20.31
C PRO A 2 8.75 -0.96 -18.92
N LEU A 3 8.44 0.32 -18.74
CA LEU A 3 8.05 0.94 -17.46
C LEU A 3 6.59 0.68 -17.06
N VAL A 4 5.69 0.47 -18.02
CA VAL A 4 4.25 0.27 -17.77
C VAL A 4 3.96 -1.08 -17.12
N VAL A 5 4.72 -2.12 -17.49
CA VAL A 5 4.57 -3.47 -16.91
C VAL A 5 5.02 -3.52 -15.44
N ASN A 6 6.00 -2.68 -15.07
CA ASN A 6 6.54 -2.67 -13.71
C ASN A 6 5.63 -1.96 -12.68
N SER A 7 4.80 -1.03 -13.09
CA SER A 7 4.00 -0.22 -12.15
C SER A 7 2.61 -0.80 -11.85
N LEU A 8 1.98 -1.49 -12.80
CA LEU A 8 0.62 -2.02 -12.62
C LEU A 8 0.57 -3.50 -12.23
N VAL A 9 1.50 -4.32 -12.72
CA VAL A 9 1.47 -5.78 -12.51
C VAL A 9 2.41 -6.22 -11.38
N LEU A 10 3.58 -5.61 -11.24
CA LEU A 10 4.59 -6.00 -10.24
C LEU A 10 4.22 -5.71 -8.78
N PRO A 11 3.54 -4.60 -8.39
CA PRO A 11 3.17 -4.40 -6.99
C PRO A 11 2.23 -5.46 -6.43
N TYR A 12 1.40 -6.07 -7.29
CA TYR A 12 0.45 -7.10 -6.87
C TYR A 12 1.08 -8.48 -6.67
N PHE A 13 2.18 -8.78 -7.36
CA PHE A 13 2.81 -10.10 -7.32
C PHE A 13 4.07 -10.18 -6.44
N VAL A 14 4.83 -9.09 -6.33
CA VAL A 14 6.09 -9.04 -5.58
C VAL A 14 5.90 -9.07 -4.08
N THR A 15 4.79 -8.50 -3.56
CA THR A 15 4.56 -8.38 -2.11
C THR A 15 4.26 -9.70 -1.40
N ASN A 16 3.69 -10.69 -2.10
CA ASN A 16 3.30 -11.95 -1.46
C ASN A 16 4.41 -13.02 -1.38
N SER A 17 5.53 -12.81 -2.02
CA SER A 17 6.49 -13.87 -2.30
C SER A 17 7.81 -13.74 -1.55
N GLU A 18 8.31 -12.53 -1.26
CA GLU A 18 9.50 -12.37 -0.42
C GLU A 18 9.29 -12.89 1.01
N ALA A 19 8.06 -12.80 1.53
CA ALA A 19 7.72 -13.29 2.85
C ALA A 19 7.71 -14.81 2.97
N LYS A 20 7.35 -15.56 1.90
CA LYS A 20 7.39 -17.03 1.89
C LYS A 20 8.80 -17.59 1.84
N LEU A 21 9.74 -16.93 1.14
CA LEU A 21 11.13 -17.37 1.08
C LEU A 21 11.81 -17.35 2.45
N ARG A 22 11.49 -16.37 3.30
CA ARG A 22 12.09 -16.24 4.65
C ARG A 22 11.59 -17.27 5.65
N SER A 23 10.36 -17.74 5.53
CA SER A 23 9.83 -18.79 6.42
C SER A 23 10.41 -20.18 6.12
N ARG A 24 10.77 -20.47 4.86
CA ARG A 24 11.36 -21.77 4.47
C ARG A 24 12.84 -21.92 4.83
N VAL A 25 13.64 -20.85 4.73
CA VAL A 25 15.06 -20.89 5.14
C VAL A 25 15.23 -21.18 6.64
N ARG A 26 14.23 -20.84 7.46
CA ARG A 26 14.27 -21.14 8.91
C ARG A 26 13.91 -22.60 9.25
N VAL A 27 13.19 -23.32 8.39
CA VAL A 27 12.81 -24.74 8.63
C VAL A 27 13.89 -25.71 8.15
N GLN A 28 14.71 -25.34 7.16
CA GLN A 28 15.79 -26.23 6.65
C GLN A 28 17.07 -26.24 7.49
N SER A 29 17.24 -25.31 8.45
CA SER A 29 18.42 -25.30 9.32
C SER A 29 18.28 -26.16 10.62
N LEU A 30 17.17 -26.89 10.80
CA LEU A 30 16.88 -27.70 11.98
C LEU A 30 16.76 -29.21 11.70
N GLY A 31 17.32 -29.68 10.61
CA GLY A 31 17.25 -31.08 10.22
C GLY A 31 18.57 -31.68 9.77
N SER A 32 19.52 -31.90 10.67
CA SER A 32 20.52 -32.97 10.51
C SER A 32 21.19 -33.30 11.85
N GLY A 33 20.94 -34.54 12.31
CA GLY A 33 21.95 -35.29 13.05
C GLY A 33 21.63 -35.70 14.49
N ARG A 34 21.03 -36.79 14.66
CA ARG A 34 21.50 -38.04 15.29
C ARG A 34 20.43 -38.70 16.16
N GLU A 35 20.18 -39.93 15.75
CA GLU A 35 19.50 -40.97 16.53
C GLU A 35 20.20 -41.23 17.88
N SER A 36 19.41 -41.41 18.94
CA SER A 36 19.61 -42.51 19.89
C SER A 36 18.38 -42.70 20.81
N LYS A 37 17.96 -43.89 20.77
CA LYS A 37 17.06 -44.80 21.50
C LYS A 37 16.61 -44.42 22.93
N ILE A 38 15.30 -44.63 23.13
CA ILE A 38 14.58 -45.48 24.12
C ILE A 38 14.65 -45.05 25.61
N LEU A 39 13.51 -44.74 26.20
CA LEU A 39 12.77 -45.60 27.15
C LEU A 39 11.51 -44.89 27.71
N SER A 40 10.49 -45.70 27.81
CA SER A 40 9.17 -45.49 28.37
C SER A 40 9.15 -45.17 29.86
N SER A 41 8.16 -44.47 30.37
CA SER A 41 7.17 -44.98 31.35
C SER A 41 6.35 -43.85 31.99
N ASP A 42 5.07 -44.11 31.99
CA ASP A 42 4.08 -44.02 33.04
C ASP A 42 3.48 -42.67 33.48
N SER A 43 2.24 -42.65 33.15
CA SER A 43 1.01 -42.13 33.77
C SER A 43 1.03 -41.87 35.32
N ILE A 44 0.30 -40.85 35.78
CA ILE A 44 -0.92 -40.93 36.60
C ILE A 44 -1.27 -39.53 37.13
N PRO A 45 -2.56 -39.23 37.41
CA PRO A 45 -3.14 -37.90 37.57
C PRO A 45 -3.48 -37.56 39.04
N VAL A 46 -3.72 -36.28 39.34
CA VAL A 46 -4.53 -35.90 40.55
C VAL A 46 -5.16 -34.51 40.36
N LYS A 47 -6.48 -34.48 40.34
CA LYS A 47 -7.52 -33.75 41.14
C LYS A 47 -7.11 -32.32 41.61
N GLY A 48 -7.81 -31.31 41.26
CA GLY A 48 -9.11 -30.77 41.60
C GLY A 48 -9.21 -30.22 43.03
N THR A 49 -9.39 -28.88 43.14
CA THR A 49 -10.25 -28.30 44.22
C THR A 49 -10.68 -26.89 43.83
N SER A 50 -11.96 -26.69 43.85
CA SER A 50 -12.70 -25.44 43.86
C SER A 50 -12.62 -24.77 45.25
N ILE A 51 -12.58 -23.44 45.28
CA ILE A 51 -13.12 -22.66 46.42
C ILE A 51 -13.77 -21.40 45.83
N GLU A 52 -15.06 -21.28 46.16
CA GLU A 52 -15.92 -20.11 46.10
C GLU A 52 -15.62 -19.12 47.22
N GLU A 53 -16.18 -17.95 47.04
CA GLU A 53 -16.69 -16.93 48.01
C GLU A 53 -15.92 -15.61 48.00
N LYS A 54 -16.50 -14.45 47.99
CA LYS A 54 -17.78 -13.77 48.21
C LYS A 54 -17.56 -12.26 48.08
N GLU A 55 -18.58 -11.60 47.69
CA GLU A 55 -18.90 -10.15 47.67
C GLU A 55 -18.32 -9.28 48.78
N LYS A 56 -18.04 -8.01 48.47
CA LYS A 56 -18.71 -6.84 49.09
C LYS A 56 -18.39 -5.49 48.44
N ASN A 57 -19.41 -4.85 48.02
CA ASN A 57 -19.85 -3.45 48.05
C ASN A 57 -18.90 -2.32 48.47
N GLY A 58 -19.02 -1.20 47.77
CA GLY A 58 -18.66 0.12 48.25
C GLY A 58 -18.78 1.23 47.19
N ASP A 59 -19.83 1.94 47.26
CA ASP A 59 -20.44 3.05 46.57
C ASP A 59 -19.62 4.32 46.27
N LEU A 60 -20.29 5.13 45.41
CA LEU A 60 -20.27 6.62 45.27
C LEU A 60 -19.27 7.16 44.22
N VAL A 61 -19.58 8.08 43.28
CA VAL A 61 -20.58 9.12 43.18
C VAL A 61 -20.66 9.63 41.74
N ASP A 62 -21.85 9.95 41.25
CA ASP A 62 -22.34 11.04 40.38
C ASP A 62 -21.52 11.51 39.17
N GLY A 63 -22.08 11.74 38.06
CA GLY A 63 -23.35 12.27 37.58
C GLY A 63 -23.09 13.06 36.31
N PHE A 64 -23.81 12.78 35.26
CA PHE A 64 -24.37 13.83 34.38
C PHE A 64 -25.40 13.23 33.43
N VAL A 65 -26.64 13.47 33.75
CA VAL A 65 -27.84 13.23 32.93
C VAL A 65 -27.96 14.34 31.89
N ARG A 66 -28.18 13.98 30.61
CA ARG A 66 -28.91 14.85 29.69
C ARG A 66 -30.07 14.11 29.04
N LYS A 67 -31.25 14.63 29.36
CA LYS A 67 -32.57 14.39 28.80
C LYS A 67 -32.58 14.37 27.28
N ILE A 68 -33.30 13.42 26.71
CA ILE A 68 -34.01 13.59 25.44
C ILE A 68 -35.45 13.15 25.68
N GLU A 69 -36.37 14.01 25.31
CA GLU A 69 -37.82 13.96 25.50
C GLU A 69 -38.44 12.81 24.67
N LYS A 70 -39.49 12.25 25.27
CA LYS A 70 -40.45 11.35 24.64
C LYS A 70 -41.50 12.18 23.86
N SER A 71 -41.92 11.65 22.74
CA SER A 71 -43.29 11.82 22.27
C SER A 71 -43.87 10.45 21.93
N ASP A 72 -44.99 10.19 22.54
CA ASP A 72 -45.81 8.97 22.50
C ASP A 72 -46.68 8.87 21.25
N GLU A 73 -47.11 7.69 21.02
CA GLU A 73 -48.39 7.06 20.64
C GLU A 73 -48.22 6.14 19.47
N GLY A 74 -48.51 4.91 19.51
CA GLY A 74 -49.49 4.05 20.11
C GLY A 74 -49.87 2.99 19.08
N LEU A 75 -49.82 1.75 19.43
CA LEU A 75 -50.73 0.67 19.14
C LEU A 75 -50.06 -0.74 19.15
N ILE A 76 -50.58 -1.51 20.03
CA ILE A 76 -50.23 -2.89 20.28
C ILE A 76 -50.84 -3.77 19.18
N ASP A 77 -50.06 -4.66 18.57
CA ASP A 77 -50.59 -5.97 18.21
C ASP A 77 -49.50 -7.04 18.28
N GLY A 78 -49.87 -8.17 18.83
CA GLY A 78 -48.98 -9.21 19.25
C GLY A 78 -48.55 -10.16 18.13
N GLY A 79 -47.35 -10.69 18.29
CA GLY A 79 -46.95 -11.87 17.58
C GLY A 79 -45.49 -11.87 17.06
N ASN A 80 -44.68 -12.72 17.66
CA ASN A 80 -43.36 -13.20 17.17
C ASN A 80 -42.14 -12.31 17.24
N GLY A 81 -41.65 -12.08 18.45
CA GLY A 81 -40.43 -11.34 18.76
C GLY A 81 -39.08 -12.03 18.48
N ARG A 82 -38.99 -13.12 17.71
CA ARG A 82 -37.70 -13.84 17.54
C ARG A 82 -37.03 -13.67 16.20
N LEU A 83 -37.70 -13.10 15.21
CA LEU A 83 -37.17 -12.94 13.84
C LEU A 83 -36.61 -11.54 13.52
N LYS A 84 -36.92 -10.51 14.32
CA LYS A 84 -36.44 -9.15 14.08
C LYS A 84 -35.03 -8.88 14.60
N TYR A 85 -34.57 -9.58 15.64
CA TYR A 85 -33.25 -9.35 16.22
C TYR A 85 -32.08 -9.80 15.32
N THR A 86 -32.25 -10.96 14.66
CA THR A 86 -31.19 -11.50 13.77
C THR A 86 -30.98 -10.67 12.50
N ARG A 87 -32.02 -9.98 12.02
CA ARG A 87 -31.92 -9.17 10.80
C ARG A 87 -31.26 -7.80 11.05
N VAL A 88 -31.46 -7.24 12.24
CA VAL A 88 -30.84 -5.95 12.64
C VAL A 88 -29.35 -6.14 12.97
N GLU A 89 -28.98 -7.25 13.65
CA GLU A 89 -27.56 -7.55 13.89
C GLU A 89 -26.79 -7.87 12.61
N LYS A 90 -27.38 -8.65 11.68
CA LYS A 90 -26.74 -8.88 10.37
C LYS A 90 -26.57 -7.61 9.53
N LYS A 91 -27.51 -6.67 9.61
CA LYS A 91 -27.38 -5.39 8.91
C LYS A 91 -26.30 -4.50 9.54
N ARG A 92 -26.22 -4.41 10.86
CA ARG A 92 -25.17 -3.67 11.58
C ARG A 92 -23.78 -4.26 11.34
N VAL A 93 -23.64 -5.58 11.31
CA VAL A 93 -22.36 -6.24 11.02
C VAL A 93 -21.95 -6.02 9.56
N LYS A 94 -22.89 -6.02 8.60
CA LYS A 94 -22.60 -5.68 7.20
C LYS A 94 -22.14 -4.24 7.04
N ASP A 95 -22.80 -3.29 7.67
CA ASP A 95 -22.48 -1.86 7.57
C ASP A 95 -21.12 -1.54 8.20
N VAL A 96 -20.76 -2.22 9.30
CA VAL A 96 -19.44 -2.05 9.98
C VAL A 96 -18.30 -2.65 9.16
N ILE A 97 -18.51 -3.77 8.47
CA ILE A 97 -17.43 -4.41 7.67
C ILE A 97 -17.21 -3.66 6.34
N SER A 98 -18.26 -3.11 5.73
CA SER A 98 -18.16 -2.27 4.53
C SER A 98 -17.37 -0.99 4.81
N ASN A 99 -17.64 -0.31 5.92
CA ASN A 99 -16.98 0.94 6.30
C ASN A 99 -15.47 0.81 6.56
N ASP A 100 -14.98 -0.33 7.00
CA ASP A 100 -13.54 -0.50 7.31
C ASP A 100 -12.62 -0.34 6.08
N LEU A 101 -13.08 -0.71 4.89
CA LEU A 101 -12.30 -0.54 3.65
C LEU A 101 -12.52 0.82 2.99
N GLU A 102 -13.71 1.41 3.10
CA GLU A 102 -13.99 2.76 2.59
C GLU A 102 -13.19 3.83 3.31
N VAL A 103 -12.98 3.68 4.63
CA VAL A 103 -12.12 4.57 5.41
C VAL A 103 -10.69 4.63 4.87
N LEU A 104 -10.20 3.55 4.25
CA LEU A 104 -8.84 3.48 3.68
C LEU A 104 -8.74 4.11 2.29
N TRP A 105 -9.86 4.43 1.65
CA TRP A 105 -9.90 4.96 0.30
C TRP A 105 -9.30 6.38 0.20
N ASP A 106 -9.69 7.28 1.11
CA ASP A 106 -9.15 8.63 1.18
C ASP A 106 -7.93 8.67 2.13
N ASP A 107 -6.72 8.68 1.57
CA ASP A 107 -5.48 8.77 2.32
C ASP A 107 -5.01 10.19 2.61
N GLY A 108 -5.76 11.20 2.16
CA GLY A 108 -5.44 12.60 2.34
C GLY A 108 -4.18 13.08 1.62
N PHE A 109 -3.65 12.30 0.67
CA PHE A 109 -2.48 12.71 -0.10
C PHE A 109 -2.76 14.01 -0.86
N GLY A 110 -1.81 14.97 -0.81
CA GLY A 110 -1.94 16.28 -1.43
C GLY A 110 -2.81 17.30 -0.67
N THR A 111 -3.43 16.92 0.47
CA THR A 111 -4.22 17.86 1.28
C THR A 111 -3.39 18.71 2.23
N LYS A 112 -2.15 18.27 2.52
CA LYS A 112 -1.18 18.98 3.37
C LYS A 112 0.09 19.25 2.59
N THR A 113 0.77 20.33 2.95
CA THR A 113 1.98 20.82 2.29
C THR A 113 3.08 21.12 3.32
N VAL A 114 4.27 21.45 2.86
CA VAL A 114 5.35 21.93 3.74
C VAL A 114 4.97 23.21 4.47
N ARG A 115 4.09 24.01 3.90
CA ARG A 115 3.55 25.20 4.59
C ARG A 115 2.80 24.81 5.88
N ASP A 116 1.97 23.77 5.83
CA ASP A 116 1.27 23.25 7.01
C ASP A 116 2.27 22.76 8.08
N TYR A 117 3.37 22.11 7.65
CA TYR A 117 4.47 21.76 8.56
C TYR A 117 5.08 22.99 9.23
N LEU A 118 5.42 24.03 8.46
CA LEU A 118 6.05 25.25 8.99
C LEU A 118 5.13 26.03 9.91
N GLU A 119 3.83 26.14 9.58
CA GLU A 119 2.80 26.79 10.41
C GLU A 119 2.58 26.01 11.71
N GLY A 120 2.41 24.69 11.62
CA GLY A 120 2.27 23.83 12.80
C GLY A 120 3.51 23.82 13.69
N ALA A 121 4.71 23.90 13.11
CA ALA A 121 5.95 24.00 13.85
C ALA A 121 6.01 25.29 14.68
N LYS A 122 5.61 26.44 14.12
CA LYS A 122 5.51 27.71 14.86
C LYS A 122 4.52 27.65 16.03
N GLU A 123 3.45 26.90 15.89
CA GLU A 123 2.46 26.75 16.95
C GLU A 123 2.97 25.84 18.09
N ILE A 124 3.59 24.71 17.77
CA ILE A 124 4.02 23.73 18.77
C ILE A 124 5.19 24.24 19.62
N ILE A 125 6.03 25.14 19.09
CA ILE A 125 7.15 25.72 19.83
C ILE A 125 6.78 26.92 20.72
N ARG A 126 5.61 27.55 20.53
CA ARG A 126 5.19 28.72 21.33
C ARG A 126 5.23 28.50 22.85
N PRO A 127 4.69 27.39 23.36
CA PRO A 127 4.79 27.05 24.78
C PRO A 127 6.05 26.24 25.10
N ASP A 128 7.15 26.48 24.37
CA ASP A 128 8.30 25.57 24.38
C ASP A 128 9.12 25.65 25.65
N GLY A 129 8.85 24.69 26.49
CA GLY A 129 9.53 24.45 27.75
C GLY A 129 9.21 23.04 28.24
N GLY A 130 9.95 22.60 29.26
CA GLY A 130 9.81 21.27 29.84
C GLY A 130 10.58 20.18 29.09
N PRO A 131 10.38 18.91 29.48
CA PRO A 131 11.10 17.77 28.89
C PRO A 131 10.55 17.38 27.50
N PRO A 132 11.27 16.51 26.78
CA PRO A 132 10.71 15.85 25.59
C PRO A 132 9.35 15.20 25.90
N ARG A 133 8.42 15.29 24.94
CA ARG A 133 7.05 14.82 25.12
C ARG A 133 6.48 14.16 23.87
N TRP A 134 5.52 13.28 24.10
CA TRP A 134 4.77 12.64 23.02
C TRP A 134 3.46 13.37 22.76
N PHE A 135 3.05 13.43 21.49
CA PHE A 135 1.75 13.90 21.08
C PHE A 135 1.17 13.06 19.96
N CYS A 136 -0.15 13.05 19.82
CA CYS A 136 -0.86 12.41 18.74
C CYS A 136 -1.38 13.51 17.80
N PRO A 137 -0.95 13.54 16.53
CA PRO A 137 -1.48 14.52 15.58
C PRO A 137 -2.99 14.33 15.38
N VAL A 138 -3.76 15.43 15.40
CA VAL A 138 -5.23 15.38 15.29
C VAL A 138 -5.67 14.79 13.96
N GLU A 139 -4.93 15.04 12.89
CA GLU A 139 -5.20 14.55 11.55
C GLU A 139 -5.11 13.02 11.41
N CYS A 140 -4.44 12.34 12.35
CA CYS A 140 -4.37 10.89 12.36
C CYS A 140 -5.73 10.25 12.64
N GLY A 141 -6.62 10.93 13.40
CA GLY A 141 -7.92 10.39 13.76
C GLY A 141 -7.82 9.09 14.57
N GLN A 142 -8.83 8.24 14.44
CA GLN A 142 -8.88 6.92 15.10
C GLN A 142 -8.42 5.82 14.14
N PRO A 143 -7.44 4.99 14.53
CA PRO A 143 -7.00 3.88 13.71
C PRO A 143 -8.03 2.74 13.69
N LEU A 144 -7.91 1.87 12.69
CA LEU A 144 -8.67 0.61 12.65
C LEU A 144 -8.35 -0.23 13.89
N LYS A 145 -9.35 -1.04 14.30
CA LYS A 145 -9.20 -1.95 15.43
C LYS A 145 -7.95 -2.82 15.29
N ASP A 146 -7.26 -3.02 16.40
CA ASP A 146 -6.03 -3.82 16.48
C ASP A 146 -4.84 -3.29 15.68
N SER A 147 -4.85 -2.03 15.29
CA SER A 147 -3.71 -1.39 14.64
C SER A 147 -2.47 -1.38 15.56
N PRO A 148 -1.26 -1.54 15.01
CA PRO A 148 -0.02 -1.40 15.77
C PRO A 148 0.31 0.07 16.04
N ILE A 149 1.18 0.31 17.02
CA ILE A 149 1.68 1.65 17.32
C ILE A 149 2.83 2.03 16.38
N LEU A 150 2.86 3.32 15.98
CA LEU A 150 3.94 3.95 15.23
C LEU A 150 4.47 5.12 16.04
N LEU A 151 5.75 5.06 16.42
CA LEU A 151 6.47 6.10 17.13
C LEU A 151 7.38 6.84 16.14
N PHE A 152 7.11 8.13 15.93
CA PHE A 152 7.91 8.99 15.06
C PHE A 152 8.95 9.78 15.85
N PHE A 153 10.19 9.77 15.37
CA PHE A 153 11.32 10.51 15.93
C PHE A 153 11.76 11.60 14.93
N PRO A 154 11.75 12.87 15.35
CA PRO A 154 12.06 13.99 14.47
C PRO A 154 13.52 14.05 14.04
N GLY A 155 13.76 14.85 13.01
CA GLY A 155 15.09 15.28 12.61
C GLY A 155 15.72 16.22 13.64
N ILE A 156 16.71 17.00 13.18
CA ILE A 156 17.42 17.97 14.01
C ILE A 156 16.52 19.10 14.50
N ASP A 157 15.43 19.38 13.79
CA ASP A 157 14.39 20.33 14.17
C ASP A 157 13.79 20.03 15.56
N GLY A 158 13.57 18.75 15.86
CA GLY A 158 12.96 18.30 17.11
C GLY A 158 11.45 18.50 17.20
N VAL A 159 10.81 19.04 16.17
CA VAL A 159 9.39 19.45 16.20
C VAL A 159 8.45 18.26 16.28
N GLY A 160 8.76 17.17 15.58
CA GLY A 160 7.92 15.97 15.55
C GLY A 160 6.81 15.98 14.49
N LEU A 161 6.77 16.99 13.62
CA LEU A 161 5.77 17.14 12.55
C LEU A 161 6.24 16.65 11.17
N GLY A 162 7.40 16.01 11.06
CA GLY A 162 7.95 15.53 9.79
C GLY A 162 7.06 14.53 9.03
N LEU A 163 6.01 13.97 9.65
CA LEU A 163 5.01 13.14 9.02
C LEU A 163 3.73 13.88 8.59
N THR A 164 3.70 15.21 8.60
CA THR A 164 2.50 16.02 8.32
C THR A 164 1.79 15.60 7.02
N LEU A 165 2.54 15.32 5.96
CA LEU A 165 1.97 14.87 4.67
C LEU A 165 1.37 13.46 4.73
N HIS A 166 1.67 12.68 5.78
CA HIS A 166 1.31 11.27 5.90
C HIS A 166 0.36 10.97 7.05
N HIS A 167 0.06 11.95 7.91
CA HIS A 167 -0.71 11.75 9.14
C HIS A 167 -2.04 11.05 8.89
N LYS A 168 -2.83 11.52 7.91
CA LYS A 168 -4.15 10.96 7.61
C LYS A 168 -4.09 9.50 7.15
N ALA A 169 -3.14 9.18 6.27
CA ALA A 169 -2.96 7.80 5.78
C ALA A 169 -2.48 6.86 6.87
N LEU A 170 -1.43 7.27 7.60
CA LEU A 170 -0.83 6.45 8.66
C LEU A 170 -1.79 6.26 9.83
N GLY A 171 -2.51 7.33 10.24
CA GLY A 171 -3.45 7.30 11.36
C GLY A 171 -4.62 6.33 11.18
N LYS A 172 -4.91 5.89 9.95
CA LYS A 172 -5.93 4.86 9.70
C LYS A 172 -5.49 3.44 10.05
N VAL A 173 -4.20 3.16 9.94
CA VAL A 173 -3.65 1.81 10.10
C VAL A 173 -2.63 1.69 11.23
N PHE A 174 -2.28 2.81 11.86
CA PHE A 174 -1.39 2.88 13.03
C PHE A 174 -1.96 3.82 14.09
N GLU A 175 -1.71 3.50 15.35
CA GLU A 175 -1.76 4.48 16.43
C GLU A 175 -0.48 5.32 16.37
N VAL A 176 -0.57 6.54 15.83
CA VAL A 176 0.60 7.39 15.58
C VAL A 176 0.88 8.27 16.79
N ARG A 177 2.12 8.20 17.30
CA ARG A 177 2.64 9.14 18.31
C ARG A 177 3.94 9.75 17.83
N CYS A 178 4.03 11.06 17.91
CA CYS A 178 5.18 11.85 17.48
C CYS A 178 5.94 12.40 18.70
N LEU A 179 7.27 12.30 18.64
CA LEU A 179 8.15 12.85 19.68
C LEU A 179 8.42 14.32 19.38
N HIS A 180 8.12 15.20 20.33
CA HIS A 180 8.58 16.59 20.33
C HIS A 180 9.71 16.77 21.32
N ILE A 181 10.83 17.32 20.84
CA ILE A 181 12.01 17.70 21.62
C ILE A 181 12.06 19.22 21.65
N PRO A 182 11.73 19.90 22.78
CA PRO A 182 11.68 21.33 22.85
C PRO A 182 12.95 22.04 22.38
N VAL A 183 12.80 23.26 21.85
CA VAL A 183 13.90 24.05 21.27
C VAL A 183 15.07 24.20 22.23
N TYR A 184 14.77 24.47 23.50
CA TYR A 184 15.77 24.68 24.55
C TYR A 184 16.07 23.43 25.37
N ASP A 185 15.57 22.25 24.97
CA ASP A 185 15.95 21.00 25.62
C ASP A 185 17.44 20.71 25.42
N ARG A 186 18.09 20.29 26.49
CA ARG A 186 19.53 19.96 26.50
C ARG A 186 19.77 18.55 26.99
N THR A 187 18.76 17.68 26.89
CA THR A 187 18.86 16.27 27.25
C THR A 187 19.93 15.58 26.40
N PRO A 188 20.94 14.95 26.97
CA PRO A 188 21.96 14.23 26.23
C PRO A 188 21.35 13.02 25.50
N PHE A 189 22.02 12.55 24.44
CA PHE A 189 21.50 11.49 23.57
C PHE A 189 21.08 10.23 24.34
N GLU A 190 21.87 9.77 25.31
CA GLU A 190 21.51 8.61 26.13
C GLU A 190 20.24 8.85 26.99
N GLY A 191 20.01 10.09 27.40
CA GLY A 191 18.78 10.48 28.09
C GLY A 191 17.57 10.35 27.19
N LEU A 192 17.66 10.80 25.92
CA LEU A 192 16.62 10.63 24.90
C LEU A 192 16.38 9.15 24.60
N VAL A 193 17.44 8.34 24.48
CA VAL A 193 17.32 6.89 24.27
C VAL A 193 16.54 6.25 25.44
N LYS A 194 16.88 6.57 26.68
CA LYS A 194 16.17 6.06 27.87
C LYS A 194 14.71 6.51 27.93
N PHE A 195 14.44 7.75 27.53
CA PHE A 195 13.08 8.30 27.46
C PHE A 195 12.21 7.52 26.47
N VAL A 196 12.71 7.28 25.26
CA VAL A 196 12.00 6.49 24.24
C VAL A 196 11.88 5.03 24.63
N GLU A 197 12.96 4.44 25.16
CA GLU A 197 13.00 3.05 25.60
C GLU A 197 11.90 2.75 26.63
N LYS A 198 11.63 3.67 27.56
CA LYS A 198 10.55 3.54 28.53
C LYS A 198 9.20 3.33 27.86
N ILE A 199 8.86 4.12 26.83
CA ILE A 199 7.59 3.97 26.10
C ILE A 199 7.56 2.67 25.32
N VAL A 200 8.64 2.32 24.61
CA VAL A 200 8.72 1.07 23.84
C VAL A 200 8.49 -0.16 24.75
N ARG A 201 9.07 -0.16 25.93
CA ARG A 201 8.88 -1.26 26.90
C ARG A 201 7.47 -1.30 27.49
N LEU A 202 6.86 -0.15 27.75
CA LEU A 202 5.47 -0.06 28.23
C LEU A 202 4.49 -0.57 27.16
N GLU A 203 4.65 -0.16 25.91
CA GLU A 203 3.81 -0.62 24.81
C GLU A 203 3.98 -2.12 24.55
N HIS A 204 5.21 -2.61 24.60
CA HIS A 204 5.47 -4.05 24.50
C HIS A 204 4.82 -4.84 25.65
N ALA A 205 4.89 -4.35 26.87
CA ALA A 205 4.25 -5.00 28.01
C ALA A 205 2.71 -5.02 27.88
N SER A 206 2.13 -3.94 27.33
CA SER A 206 0.68 -3.85 27.07
C SER A 206 0.20 -4.75 25.93
N SER A 207 1.04 -4.96 24.93
CA SER A 207 0.68 -5.70 23.72
C SER A 207 1.86 -6.51 23.17
N PRO A 208 2.28 -7.61 23.83
CA PRO A 208 3.51 -8.34 23.49
C PRO A 208 3.51 -8.99 22.10
N ASN A 209 2.32 -9.21 21.53
CA ASN A 209 2.14 -9.83 20.22
C ASN A 209 2.04 -8.82 19.07
N LYS A 210 2.01 -7.50 19.37
CA LYS A 210 1.97 -6.45 18.34
C LYS A 210 3.38 -5.93 18.07
N PRO A 211 3.75 -5.71 16.80
CA PRO A 211 4.99 -5.03 16.47
C PRO A 211 4.91 -3.55 16.83
N ILE A 212 6.03 -2.95 17.19
CA ILE A 212 6.16 -1.51 17.40
C ILE A 212 6.97 -0.93 16.23
N TYR A 213 6.39 0.05 15.54
CA TYR A 213 7.04 0.74 14.42
C TYR A 213 7.79 1.96 14.94
N LEU A 214 9.08 2.05 14.60
CA LEU A 214 9.92 3.20 14.90
C LEU A 214 10.28 3.89 13.59
N VAL A 215 9.71 5.07 13.36
CA VAL A 215 10.00 5.89 12.17
C VAL A 215 10.92 7.01 12.58
N GLY A 216 12.15 7.00 12.07
CA GLY A 216 13.17 7.99 12.41
C GLY A 216 13.61 8.80 11.19
N ASP A 217 13.46 10.11 11.27
CA ASP A 217 13.95 11.05 10.27
C ASP A 217 15.33 11.57 10.67
N SER A 218 16.34 11.46 9.80
CA SER A 218 17.68 11.98 10.02
C SER A 218 18.27 11.64 11.40
N PHE A 219 18.32 12.59 12.36
CA PHE A 219 18.69 12.38 13.77
C PHE A 219 17.84 11.30 14.44
N GLY A 220 16.52 11.32 14.18
CA GLY A 220 15.58 10.32 14.68
C GLY A 220 15.93 8.90 14.22
N GLY A 221 16.58 8.75 13.08
CA GLY A 221 17.11 7.46 12.61
C GLY A 221 18.20 6.89 13.52
N CYS A 222 19.10 7.75 14.04
CA CYS A 222 20.09 7.34 15.07
C CYS A 222 19.41 6.91 16.35
N LEU A 223 18.35 7.63 16.77
CA LEU A 223 17.58 7.32 17.98
C LEU A 223 16.85 5.98 17.84
N ALA A 224 16.20 5.73 16.69
CA ALA A 224 15.53 4.46 16.41
C ALA A 224 16.49 3.26 16.47
N LEU A 225 17.66 3.39 15.85
CA LEU A 225 18.70 2.34 15.87
C LEU A 225 19.24 2.10 17.27
N ALA A 226 19.48 3.17 18.05
CA ALA A 226 19.96 3.06 19.41
C ALA A 226 18.97 2.35 20.33
N VAL A 227 17.68 2.69 20.23
CA VAL A 227 16.61 2.03 21.00
C VAL A 227 16.47 0.57 20.58
N ALA A 228 16.51 0.27 19.28
CA ALA A 228 16.42 -1.11 18.80
C ALA A 228 17.60 -1.98 19.24
N ALA A 229 18.80 -1.41 19.25
CA ALA A 229 20.00 -2.11 19.72
C ALA A 229 19.94 -2.49 21.22
N ARG A 230 19.23 -1.68 22.03
CA ARG A 230 19.04 -1.93 23.47
C ARG A 230 17.89 -2.88 23.79
N ASN A 231 16.98 -3.10 22.80
CA ASN A 231 15.77 -3.91 22.98
C ASN A 231 15.67 -5.01 21.91
N PRO A 232 16.66 -5.91 21.78
CA PRO A 232 16.73 -6.89 20.70
C PRO A 232 15.66 -7.99 20.78
N GLU A 233 14.96 -8.14 21.91
CA GLU A 233 13.91 -9.15 22.11
C GLU A 233 12.50 -8.61 21.81
N ILE A 234 12.36 -7.28 21.70
CA ILE A 234 11.10 -6.63 21.33
C ILE A 234 10.94 -6.71 19.81
N ASP A 235 9.73 -6.97 19.37
CA ASP A 235 9.38 -7.02 17.94
C ASP A 235 9.26 -5.60 17.38
N LEU A 236 10.38 -5.08 16.85
CA LEU A 236 10.51 -3.74 16.30
C LEU A 236 10.62 -3.78 14.78
N VAL A 237 9.95 -2.82 14.13
CA VAL A 237 10.09 -2.52 12.70
C VAL A 237 10.59 -1.09 12.57
N LEU A 238 11.79 -0.90 12.03
CA LEU A 238 12.41 0.40 11.85
C LEU A 238 12.22 0.90 10.42
N ILE A 239 11.83 2.17 10.28
CA ILE A 239 11.75 2.89 9.02
C ILE A 239 12.62 4.14 9.18
N LEU A 240 13.73 4.19 8.44
CA LEU A 240 14.75 5.21 8.61
C LEU A 240 14.81 6.08 7.35
N ALA A 241 14.41 7.33 7.45
CA ALA A 241 14.50 8.32 6.37
C ALA A 241 15.84 9.05 6.50
N ASN A 242 16.72 8.87 5.52
CA ASN A 242 18.05 9.47 5.46
C ASN A 242 18.77 9.52 6.82
N PRO A 243 18.96 8.36 7.51
CA PRO A 243 19.43 8.35 8.88
C PRO A 243 20.84 8.98 9.00
N ALA A 244 21.01 9.83 10.01
CA ALA A 244 22.24 10.62 10.21
C ALA A 244 23.41 9.83 10.79
N THR A 245 23.43 8.50 10.67
CA THR A 245 24.53 7.63 11.09
C THR A 245 25.84 7.92 10.36
N SER A 246 25.80 8.55 9.17
CA SER A 246 26.98 9.02 8.41
C SER A 246 27.37 10.45 8.71
N PHE A 247 26.84 11.07 9.74
CA PHE A 247 27.07 12.50 10.02
C PHE A 247 28.55 12.90 10.10
N ASN A 248 29.44 12.02 10.51
CA ASN A 248 30.88 12.25 10.49
C ASN A 248 31.48 12.43 9.07
N ARG A 249 30.76 12.05 8.02
CA ARG A 249 31.08 12.23 6.59
C ARG A 249 30.22 13.30 5.92
N SER A 250 29.42 14.03 6.71
CA SER A 250 28.57 15.11 6.22
C SER A 250 29.39 16.26 5.65
N GLN A 251 28.90 16.85 4.56
CA GLN A 251 29.44 18.08 3.99
C GLN A 251 29.32 19.28 4.94
N LEU A 252 28.49 19.17 5.99
CA LEU A 252 28.35 20.20 7.02
C LEU A 252 29.49 20.21 8.05
N GLN A 253 30.33 19.16 8.13
CA GLN A 253 31.42 19.09 9.10
C GLN A 253 32.39 20.31 9.03
N PRO A 254 32.82 20.77 7.86
CA PRO A 254 33.69 21.95 7.74
C PRO A 254 33.00 23.25 8.15
N LEU A 255 31.67 23.31 8.18
CA LEU A 255 30.90 24.49 8.55
C LEU A 255 30.85 24.72 10.08
N PHE A 256 31.15 23.73 10.91
CA PHE A 256 31.08 23.85 12.37
C PHE A 256 31.96 25.02 12.91
N PRO A 257 33.27 25.09 12.61
CA PRO A 257 34.08 26.20 13.08
C PRO A 257 33.59 27.55 12.55
N LEU A 258 33.05 27.56 11.34
CA LEU A 258 32.49 28.75 10.73
C LEU A 258 31.25 29.24 11.46
N LEU A 259 30.34 28.32 11.81
CA LEU A 259 29.12 28.63 12.56
C LEU A 259 29.44 29.10 14.00
N GLU A 260 30.49 28.59 14.63
CA GLU A 260 30.98 29.06 15.94
C GLU A 260 31.57 30.47 15.87
N ALA A 261 32.22 30.83 14.75
CA ALA A 261 32.89 32.10 14.57
C ALA A 261 32.00 33.21 13.92
N LEU A 262 30.80 32.88 13.47
CA LEU A 262 29.90 33.84 12.80
C LEU A 262 29.44 34.95 13.76
N PRO A 263 29.46 36.24 13.35
CA PRO A 263 28.92 37.35 14.10
C PRO A 263 27.38 37.19 14.33
N ASP A 264 26.89 37.71 15.44
CA ASP A 264 25.49 37.56 15.84
C ASP A 264 24.49 38.10 14.81
N GLU A 265 24.86 39.14 14.07
CA GLU A 265 24.04 39.78 13.05
C GLU A 265 23.77 38.87 11.84
N LEU A 266 24.66 37.91 11.55
CA LEU A 266 24.51 36.99 10.43
C LEU A 266 23.83 35.68 10.80
N HIS A 267 23.56 35.42 12.09
CA HIS A 267 22.97 34.16 12.54
C HIS A 267 21.54 33.96 12.04
N ASN A 268 20.79 35.03 11.82
CA ASN A 268 19.46 34.97 11.25
C ASN A 268 19.43 34.45 9.79
N ALA A 269 20.56 34.49 9.08
CA ALA A 269 20.66 33.97 7.72
C ALA A 269 20.92 32.47 7.67
N VAL A 270 21.45 31.85 8.74
CA VAL A 270 21.84 30.45 8.79
C VAL A 270 20.66 29.49 8.54
N PRO A 271 19.46 29.67 9.14
CA PRO A 271 18.32 28.83 8.85
C PRO A 271 17.87 28.89 7.40
N TYR A 272 17.96 30.06 6.75
CA TYR A 272 17.63 30.18 5.33
C TYR A 272 18.64 29.42 4.45
N LEU A 273 19.92 29.50 4.75
CA LEU A 273 20.96 28.75 4.03
C LEU A 273 20.75 27.23 4.23
N LEU A 274 20.42 26.81 5.45
CA LEU A 274 20.13 25.40 5.73
C LEU A 274 18.87 24.92 5.01
N SER A 275 17.85 25.74 4.81
CA SER A 275 16.62 25.33 4.14
C SER A 275 16.86 24.88 2.70
N PHE A 276 17.80 25.48 1.97
CA PHE A 276 18.16 25.05 0.63
C PHE A 276 18.97 23.75 0.58
N VAL A 277 19.62 23.40 1.67
CA VAL A 277 20.43 22.18 1.78
C VAL A 277 19.60 21.01 2.31
N MET A 278 18.59 21.30 3.14
CA MET A 278 17.78 20.29 3.83
C MET A 278 16.87 19.51 2.89
N GLY A 279 16.32 20.12 1.83
CA GLY A 279 15.40 19.44 0.92
C GLY A 279 15.37 20.06 -0.47
N ASP A 280 14.59 19.47 -1.36
CA ASP A 280 14.34 20.03 -2.70
C ASP A 280 13.08 20.93 -2.65
N PRO A 281 13.22 22.28 -2.70
CA PRO A 281 12.06 23.19 -2.59
C PRO A 281 11.05 23.00 -3.71
N VAL A 282 11.49 22.58 -4.91
CA VAL A 282 10.61 22.30 -6.04
C VAL A 282 9.76 21.06 -5.73
N LYS A 283 10.37 20.00 -5.21
CA LYS A 283 9.67 18.78 -4.80
C LYS A 283 8.71 19.04 -3.64
N MET A 284 9.06 19.91 -2.71
CA MET A 284 8.17 20.33 -1.63
C MET A 284 6.96 21.09 -2.13
N ALA A 285 7.15 21.98 -3.12
CA ALA A 285 6.07 22.78 -3.70
C ALA A 285 5.18 22.00 -4.69
N MET A 286 5.65 20.84 -5.18
CA MET A 286 4.91 19.99 -6.12
C MET A 286 3.89 19.06 -5.47
N VAL A 287 3.90 18.89 -4.16
CA VAL A 287 3.11 17.88 -3.42
C VAL A 287 1.61 17.87 -3.76
N ASN A 288 1.02 19.04 -4.03
CA ASN A 288 -0.40 19.20 -4.32
C ASN A 288 -0.72 19.60 -5.77
N ILE A 289 0.27 19.53 -6.67
CA ILE A 289 0.05 19.89 -8.09
C ILE A 289 -0.37 18.63 -8.85
N GLU A 290 -1.54 18.70 -9.50
CA GLU A 290 -2.01 17.60 -10.33
C GLU A 290 -1.23 17.51 -11.64
N SER A 291 -0.70 16.32 -11.94
CA SER A 291 0.08 16.06 -13.17
C SER A 291 -0.74 16.18 -14.46
N LYS A 292 -2.08 16.15 -14.36
CA LYS A 292 -3.00 16.28 -15.51
C LYS A 292 -3.26 17.73 -15.95
N LEU A 293 -2.84 18.70 -15.19
CA LEU A 293 -3.02 20.10 -15.54
C LEU A 293 -2.17 20.48 -16.77
N PRO A 294 -2.64 21.43 -17.61
CA PRO A 294 -1.81 22.00 -18.69
C PRO A 294 -0.48 22.53 -18.15
N PRO A 295 0.64 22.38 -18.86
CA PRO A 295 1.97 22.77 -18.38
C PRO A 295 2.05 24.21 -17.87
N GLY A 296 1.34 25.14 -18.48
CA GLY A 296 1.27 26.54 -18.03
C GLY A 296 0.67 26.69 -16.64
N LEU A 297 -0.42 25.96 -16.34
CA LEU A 297 -1.07 25.99 -15.04
C LEU A 297 -0.22 25.27 -13.97
N GLN A 298 0.50 24.19 -14.32
CA GLN A 298 1.42 23.53 -13.41
C GLN A 298 2.55 24.48 -12.98
N ILE A 299 3.13 25.22 -13.92
CA ILE A 299 4.19 26.22 -13.65
C ILE A 299 3.64 27.36 -12.79
N GLU A 300 2.44 27.84 -13.08
CA GLU A 300 1.78 28.88 -12.29
C GLU A 300 1.54 28.42 -10.85
N GLN A 301 0.98 27.21 -10.65
CA GLN A 301 0.75 26.66 -9.31
C GLN A 301 2.07 26.44 -8.58
N LEU A 302 3.12 25.92 -9.26
CA LEU A 302 4.43 25.75 -8.68
C LEU A 302 5.02 27.09 -8.22
N SER A 303 4.94 28.13 -9.05
CA SER A 303 5.40 29.49 -8.70
C SER A 303 4.65 30.05 -7.49
N ASN A 304 3.32 29.88 -7.47
CA ASN A 304 2.49 30.32 -6.35
C ASN A 304 2.84 29.58 -5.05
N ASN A 305 3.03 28.26 -5.11
CA ASN A 305 3.43 27.45 -3.96
C ASN A 305 4.80 27.84 -3.43
N LEU A 306 5.80 28.01 -4.30
CA LEU A 306 7.14 28.47 -3.92
C LEU A 306 7.09 29.86 -3.28
N THR A 307 6.34 30.80 -3.86
CA THR A 307 6.15 32.16 -3.31
C THR A 307 5.48 32.13 -1.95
N ALA A 308 4.47 31.28 -1.77
CA ALA A 308 3.74 31.11 -0.50
C ALA A 308 4.61 30.50 0.61
N MET A 309 5.66 29.74 0.27
CA MET A 309 6.59 29.16 1.25
C MET A 309 7.56 30.19 1.82
N LEU A 310 7.96 31.21 1.04
CA LEU A 310 8.99 32.18 1.44
C LEU A 310 8.72 32.86 2.79
N PRO A 311 7.51 33.39 3.08
CA PRO A 311 7.23 34.03 4.38
C PRO A 311 7.33 33.03 5.55
N SER A 312 7.00 31.77 5.30
CA SER A 312 7.01 30.74 6.34
C SER A 312 8.44 30.29 6.71
N LEU A 313 9.41 30.43 5.79
CA LEU A 313 10.82 30.11 6.06
C LEU A 313 11.43 31.00 7.15
N SER A 314 10.93 32.22 7.36
CA SER A 314 11.39 33.08 8.46
C SER A 314 11.24 32.42 9.84
N GLY A 315 10.22 31.55 10.02
CA GLY A 315 10.02 30.81 11.26
C GLY A 315 11.02 29.70 11.54
N LEU A 316 11.87 29.34 10.57
CA LEU A 316 12.94 28.36 10.82
C LEU A 316 13.97 28.86 11.83
N ALA A 317 14.20 30.18 11.89
CA ALA A 317 15.08 30.80 12.88
C ALA A 317 14.59 30.60 14.32
N ASP A 318 13.25 30.60 14.51
CA ASP A 318 12.63 30.35 15.82
C ASP A 318 12.68 28.86 16.21
N ILE A 319 12.58 27.97 15.21
CA ILE A 319 12.63 26.50 15.41
C ILE A 319 14.06 26.05 15.76
N ILE A 320 15.05 26.64 15.14
CA ILE A 320 16.47 26.28 15.33
C ILE A 320 17.32 27.57 15.55
N PRO A 321 17.22 28.21 16.75
CA PRO A 321 18.12 29.29 17.12
C PRO A 321 19.58 28.80 17.13
N ARG A 322 20.54 29.73 16.96
CA ARG A 322 21.98 29.42 16.90
C ARG A 322 22.46 28.46 17.95
N ASP A 323 22.27 28.78 19.21
CA ASP A 323 22.78 27.98 20.35
C ASP A 323 22.17 26.58 20.37
N THR A 324 20.91 26.49 19.95
CA THR A 324 20.22 25.21 19.78
C THR A 324 20.78 24.45 18.60
N LEU A 325 21.05 25.09 17.48
CA LEU A 325 21.69 24.45 16.32
C LEU A 325 23.05 23.86 16.70
N LEU A 326 23.93 24.65 17.32
CA LEU A 326 25.26 24.20 17.77
C LEU A 326 25.16 23.03 18.74
N TRP A 327 24.24 23.10 19.71
CA TRP A 327 23.98 22.00 20.63
C TRP A 327 23.51 20.74 19.89
N LYS A 328 22.52 20.86 19.02
CA LYS A 328 21.94 19.75 18.27
C LYS A 328 22.93 19.12 17.29
N LEU A 329 23.84 19.89 16.71
CA LEU A 329 24.92 19.35 15.89
C LEU A 329 25.93 18.52 16.71
N LYS A 330 26.29 18.98 17.94
CA LYS A 330 27.11 18.20 18.88
C LYS A 330 26.38 16.93 19.34
N LEU A 331 25.06 17.04 19.59
CA LEU A 331 24.20 15.92 19.92
C LEU A 331 24.14 14.89 18.78
N LEU A 332 24.02 15.36 17.53
CA LEU A 332 23.98 14.51 16.34
C LEU A 332 25.29 13.72 16.13
N LYS A 333 26.43 14.35 16.37
CA LYS A 333 27.75 13.67 16.35
C LYS A 333 27.80 12.54 17.38
N SER A 334 27.33 12.78 18.60
CA SER A 334 27.23 11.79 19.66
C SER A 334 26.25 10.67 19.30
N ALA A 335 25.09 11.02 18.73
CA ALA A 335 24.05 10.08 18.30
C ALA A 335 24.55 9.11 17.21
N ALA A 336 25.24 9.65 16.20
CA ALA A 336 25.82 8.86 15.11
C ALA A 336 26.87 7.87 15.66
N ALA A 337 27.76 8.32 16.54
CA ALA A 337 28.76 7.46 17.16
C ALA A 337 28.12 6.35 18.01
N TYR A 338 27.12 6.70 18.82
CA TYR A 338 26.40 5.76 19.68
C TYR A 338 25.66 4.70 18.87
N ALA A 339 24.91 5.10 17.83
CA ALA A 339 24.16 4.18 16.98
C ALA A 339 25.11 3.23 16.24
N ASN A 340 26.19 3.78 15.63
CA ASN A 340 27.15 3.00 14.85
C ASN A 340 27.86 1.93 15.67
N SER A 341 28.23 2.23 16.91
CA SER A 341 28.91 1.25 17.80
C SER A 341 28.04 0.04 18.17
N ARG A 342 26.72 0.13 17.96
CA ARG A 342 25.73 -0.88 18.39
C ARG A 342 24.92 -1.52 17.26
N LEU A 343 25.22 -1.24 15.99
CA LEU A 343 24.50 -1.81 14.84
C LEU A 343 24.43 -3.33 14.87
N HIS A 344 25.47 -3.99 15.34
CA HIS A 344 25.54 -5.45 15.47
C HIS A 344 24.47 -6.04 16.40
N SER A 345 23.95 -5.25 17.34
CA SER A 345 22.91 -5.66 18.30
C SER A 345 21.49 -5.47 17.78
N VAL A 346 21.31 -4.80 16.65
CA VAL A 346 19.99 -4.57 16.04
C VAL A 346 19.49 -5.85 15.38
N LYS A 347 18.44 -6.45 15.97
CA LYS A 347 17.75 -7.64 15.41
C LYS A 347 16.48 -7.29 14.63
N ALA A 348 16.01 -6.06 14.77
CA ALA A 348 14.79 -5.55 14.16
C ALA A 348 14.81 -5.66 12.62
N GLU A 349 13.61 -5.65 12.03
CA GLU A 349 13.45 -5.43 10.59
C GLU A 349 13.68 -3.96 10.29
N VAL A 350 14.55 -3.65 9.31
CA VAL A 350 14.90 -2.27 8.96
C VAL A 350 14.57 -1.99 7.51
N LEU A 351 13.88 -0.87 7.28
CA LEU A 351 13.66 -0.27 5.97
C LEU A 351 14.36 1.09 5.95
N VAL A 352 15.32 1.26 5.04
CA VAL A 352 16.01 2.54 4.84
C VAL A 352 15.44 3.21 3.60
N LEU A 353 14.96 4.44 3.74
CA LEU A 353 14.59 5.34 2.66
C LEU A 353 15.79 6.25 2.39
N SER A 354 16.34 6.19 1.19
CA SER A 354 17.59 6.86 0.83
C SER A 354 17.38 7.80 -0.34
N SER A 355 17.78 9.05 -0.21
CA SER A 355 17.65 10.09 -1.22
C SER A 355 18.89 10.18 -2.10
N GLY A 356 18.68 10.41 -3.41
CA GLY A 356 19.75 10.57 -4.38
C GLY A 356 20.33 11.99 -4.44
N LYS A 357 19.52 12.99 -4.07
CA LYS A 357 19.92 14.41 -4.06
C LYS A 357 20.13 14.96 -2.64
N ASP A 358 20.42 14.09 -1.67
CA ASP A 358 20.73 14.52 -0.30
C ASP A 358 22.07 15.29 -0.28
N GLN A 359 22.00 16.59 -0.01
CA GLN A 359 23.16 17.47 0.07
C GLN A 359 23.72 17.58 1.50
N MET A 360 23.00 17.09 2.50
CA MET A 360 23.44 17.10 3.90
C MET A 360 24.30 15.89 4.27
N LEU A 361 23.88 14.71 3.80
CA LEU A 361 24.47 13.43 4.15
C LEU A 361 24.72 12.59 2.91
N PRO A 362 25.77 11.75 2.88
CA PRO A 362 25.99 10.80 1.80
C PRO A 362 25.00 9.62 1.91
N SER A 363 23.69 9.90 1.79
CA SER A 363 22.59 8.96 2.09
C SER A 363 22.59 7.71 1.21
N GLY A 364 23.05 7.84 -0.05
CA GLY A 364 23.21 6.69 -0.96
C GLY A 364 24.22 5.68 -0.44
N ASP A 365 25.43 6.12 -0.13
CA ASP A 365 26.51 5.27 0.39
C ASP A 365 26.15 4.72 1.77
N GLU A 366 25.52 5.54 2.60
CA GLU A 366 25.10 5.15 3.95
C GLU A 366 24.06 4.05 3.93
N SER A 367 23.11 4.13 3.02
CA SER A 367 22.10 3.10 2.85
C SER A 367 22.70 1.74 2.49
N GLN A 368 23.73 1.71 1.64
CA GLN A 368 24.45 0.48 1.29
C GLN A 368 25.28 -0.04 2.48
N ARG A 369 25.92 0.86 3.23
CA ARG A 369 26.63 0.49 4.46
C ARG A 369 25.70 -0.13 5.50
N LEU A 370 24.54 0.47 5.75
CA LEU A 370 23.54 -0.05 6.67
C LEU A 370 22.98 -1.40 6.19
N LYS A 371 22.74 -1.55 4.87
CA LYS A 371 22.29 -2.82 4.28
C LYS A 371 23.28 -3.95 4.51
N SER A 372 24.59 -3.67 4.44
CA SER A 372 25.64 -4.67 4.70
C SER A 372 25.87 -4.95 6.19
N SER A 373 25.63 -3.94 7.06
CA SER A 373 25.87 -4.05 8.50
C SER A 373 24.72 -4.65 9.30
N LEU A 374 23.48 -4.56 8.79
CA LEU A 374 22.26 -5.01 9.45
C LEU A 374 21.73 -6.29 8.80
N LYS A 375 21.36 -7.29 9.60
CA LYS A 375 20.91 -8.62 9.11
C LYS A 375 19.60 -8.57 8.30
N ASN A 376 18.67 -7.72 8.71
CA ASN A 376 17.31 -7.64 8.16
C ASN A 376 17.04 -6.24 7.58
N CYS A 377 17.88 -5.77 6.67
CA CYS A 377 17.79 -4.42 6.11
C CYS A 377 17.37 -4.45 4.64
N THR A 378 16.35 -3.67 4.32
CA THR A 378 15.89 -3.39 2.95
C THR A 378 16.10 -1.90 2.68
N VAL A 379 16.53 -1.55 1.46
CA VAL A 379 16.75 -0.16 1.04
C VAL A 379 15.79 0.19 -0.08
N ARG A 380 15.12 1.34 0.05
CA ARG A 380 14.37 1.99 -1.02
C ARG A 380 15.08 3.28 -1.39
N HIS A 381 15.48 3.40 -2.64
CA HIS A 381 16.23 4.56 -3.13
C HIS A 381 15.33 5.49 -3.96
N PHE A 382 15.38 6.80 -3.64
CA PHE A 382 14.62 7.88 -4.29
C PHE A 382 15.61 8.83 -4.97
N LYS A 383 15.77 8.65 -6.28
CA LYS A 383 16.83 9.34 -7.06
C LYS A 383 16.70 10.86 -7.06
N GLU A 384 15.46 11.38 -7.05
CA GLU A 384 15.15 12.77 -7.28
C GLU A 384 14.83 13.58 -6.02
N ASN A 385 14.89 12.95 -4.84
CA ASN A 385 14.53 13.56 -3.58
C ASN A 385 15.75 14.03 -2.77
N GLY A 386 15.54 15.07 -1.97
CA GLY A 386 16.53 15.66 -1.06
C GLY A 386 16.53 15.03 0.33
N HIS A 387 17.13 15.72 1.32
CA HIS A 387 17.31 15.18 2.67
C HIS A 387 15.97 14.96 3.42
N THR A 388 15.06 15.92 3.35
CA THR A 388 13.74 15.86 4.04
C THR A 388 12.70 15.10 3.23
N ILE A 389 13.04 13.89 2.84
CA ILE A 389 12.27 13.04 1.91
C ILE A 389 10.79 12.87 2.30
N LEU A 390 10.45 12.93 3.59
CA LEU A 390 9.08 12.76 4.07
C LEU A 390 8.19 14.00 3.86
N LEU A 391 8.78 15.13 3.49
CA LEU A 391 8.08 16.38 3.18
C LEU A 391 8.09 16.72 1.68
N GLU A 392 8.56 15.81 0.84
CA GLU A 392 8.70 16.00 -0.60
C GLU A 392 7.73 15.16 -1.41
N ASP A 393 7.40 15.62 -2.61
CA ASP A 393 6.55 14.88 -3.55
C ASP A 393 7.17 13.54 -3.98
N GLY A 394 6.30 12.62 -4.41
CA GLY A 394 6.68 11.30 -4.89
C GLY A 394 6.87 10.26 -3.78
N VAL A 395 6.72 10.65 -2.51
CA VAL A 395 6.90 9.76 -1.35
C VAL A 395 5.58 9.58 -0.61
N ASN A 396 5.02 8.37 -0.64
CA ASN A 396 3.90 7.98 0.20
C ASN A 396 4.37 6.88 1.16
N LEU A 397 4.55 7.23 2.43
CA LEU A 397 5.16 6.34 3.41
C LEU A 397 4.35 5.06 3.63
N LEU A 398 3.00 5.15 3.68
CA LEU A 398 2.14 3.98 3.85
C LEU A 398 2.26 3.03 2.64
N THR A 399 2.26 3.58 1.42
CA THR A 399 2.48 2.80 0.19
C THR A 399 3.81 2.05 0.21
N ILE A 400 4.87 2.72 0.68
CA ILE A 400 6.21 2.12 0.79
C ILE A 400 6.20 0.98 1.83
N ILE A 401 5.59 1.19 2.99
CA ILE A 401 5.48 0.17 4.05
C ILE A 401 4.73 -1.06 3.54
N LYS A 402 3.60 -0.86 2.84
CA LYS A 402 2.82 -1.93 2.20
C LYS A 402 3.64 -2.66 1.13
N GLY A 403 4.23 -1.89 0.21
CA GLY A 403 4.97 -2.42 -0.94
C GLY A 403 6.25 -3.17 -0.56
N THR A 404 6.80 -2.93 0.62
CA THR A 404 7.95 -3.68 1.16
C THR A 404 7.55 -4.81 2.10
N SER A 405 6.25 -5.13 2.19
CA SER A 405 5.69 -6.18 3.07
C SER A 405 6.08 -6.00 4.55
N LYS A 406 6.26 -4.74 4.97
CA LYS A 406 6.63 -4.42 6.36
C LYS A 406 5.43 -4.18 7.25
N TYR A 407 4.22 -3.97 6.67
CA TYR A 407 3.01 -3.80 7.46
C TYR A 407 2.51 -5.13 8.01
N ARG A 408 2.35 -5.21 9.32
CA ARG A 408 1.72 -6.34 10.03
C ARG A 408 1.12 -5.87 11.36
N ARG A 409 0.00 -6.47 11.74
CA ARG A 409 -0.73 -6.15 12.98
C ARG A 409 -0.31 -7.04 14.16
N SER A 410 0.37 -8.13 13.88
CA SER A 410 0.83 -9.07 14.90
C SER A 410 2.23 -9.58 14.57
N ARG A 411 2.87 -10.22 15.54
CA ARG A 411 4.17 -10.87 15.36
C ARG A 411 4.16 -11.93 14.26
N ARG A 412 3.02 -12.59 14.04
CA ARG A 412 2.82 -13.52 12.92
C ARG A 412 2.23 -12.77 11.73
N LEU A 413 2.85 -12.92 10.57
CA LEU A 413 2.32 -12.36 9.34
C LEU A 413 1.03 -13.12 8.94
N ASP A 414 -0.08 -12.41 8.93
CA ASP A 414 -1.36 -12.89 8.40
C ASP A 414 -1.74 -12.03 7.18
N PHE A 415 -1.70 -12.65 6.02
CA PHE A 415 -1.96 -11.93 4.76
C PHE A 415 -3.38 -11.41 4.62
N VAL A 416 -4.34 -12.00 5.35
CA VAL A 416 -5.74 -11.58 5.30
C VAL A 416 -5.98 -10.38 6.21
N SER A 417 -5.57 -10.48 7.49
CA SER A 417 -5.78 -9.40 8.46
C SER A 417 -4.86 -8.21 8.24
N ASN A 418 -3.65 -8.44 7.71
CA ASN A 418 -2.66 -7.39 7.43
C ASN A 418 -2.87 -6.70 6.07
N TYR A 419 -3.85 -7.16 5.28
CA TYR A 419 -4.12 -6.55 3.98
C TYR A 419 -4.65 -5.12 4.13
N VAL A 420 -3.95 -4.17 3.50
CA VAL A 420 -4.36 -2.77 3.37
C VAL A 420 -4.56 -2.50 1.88
N PRO A 421 -5.80 -2.23 1.44
CA PRO A 421 -6.10 -1.99 0.03
C PRO A 421 -5.41 -0.73 -0.49
N PRO A 422 -5.28 -0.59 -1.83
CA PRO A 422 -4.85 0.66 -2.43
C PRO A 422 -5.80 1.81 -2.09
N SER A 423 -5.22 3.00 -1.86
CA SER A 423 -5.97 4.23 -1.70
C SER A 423 -6.32 4.87 -3.05
N MET A 424 -7.18 5.91 -3.04
CA MET A 424 -7.53 6.68 -4.24
C MET A 424 -6.29 7.33 -4.88
N SER A 425 -5.37 7.85 -4.09
CA SER A 425 -4.17 8.50 -4.60
C SER A 425 -3.21 7.50 -5.27
N GLU A 426 -3.03 6.32 -4.67
CA GLU A 426 -2.26 5.23 -5.27
C GLU A 426 -2.87 4.78 -6.60
N PHE A 427 -4.19 4.74 -6.63
CA PHE A 427 -4.97 4.36 -7.78
C PHE A 427 -4.82 5.38 -8.92
N LYS A 428 -5.06 6.68 -8.64
CA LYS A 428 -4.89 7.77 -9.61
C LYS A 428 -3.49 7.78 -10.22
N ARG A 429 -2.44 7.61 -9.40
CA ARG A 429 -1.06 7.54 -9.88
C ARG A 429 -0.82 6.37 -10.83
N GLY A 430 -1.36 5.19 -10.54
CA GLY A 430 -1.31 4.04 -11.46
C GLY A 430 -1.98 4.33 -12.80
N PHE A 431 -3.08 5.09 -12.82
CA PHE A 431 -3.75 5.49 -14.05
C PHE A 431 -2.99 6.54 -14.86
N GLU A 432 -2.28 7.45 -14.21
CA GLU A 432 -1.47 8.47 -14.89
C GLU A 432 -0.40 7.83 -15.78
N GLU A 433 0.21 6.74 -15.30
CA GLU A 433 1.24 6.02 -16.04
C GLU A 433 0.71 5.33 -17.30
N VAL A 434 -0.58 4.97 -17.34
CA VAL A 434 -1.23 4.26 -18.47
C VAL A 434 -2.21 5.11 -19.26
N GLY A 435 -2.35 6.40 -18.94
CA GLY A 435 -3.34 7.29 -19.54
C GLY A 435 -3.28 7.38 -21.06
N LEU A 436 -2.08 7.29 -21.65
CA LEU A 436 -1.92 7.25 -23.11
C LEU A 436 -2.52 5.98 -23.72
N LEU A 437 -2.31 4.82 -23.08
CA LEU A 437 -2.89 3.56 -23.55
C LEU A 437 -4.42 3.58 -23.45
N GLN A 438 -4.97 4.09 -22.34
CA GLN A 438 -6.41 4.23 -22.15
C GLN A 438 -7.05 5.12 -23.22
N THR A 439 -6.43 6.28 -23.50
CA THR A 439 -6.89 7.19 -24.54
C THR A 439 -6.81 6.51 -25.92
N ALA A 440 -5.74 5.79 -26.19
CA ALA A 440 -5.52 5.09 -27.45
C ALA A 440 -6.45 3.90 -27.63
N SER A 441 -6.73 3.10 -26.58
CA SER A 441 -7.60 1.93 -26.67
C SER A 441 -9.09 2.26 -26.59
N SER A 442 -9.48 3.37 -25.94
CA SER A 442 -10.86 3.88 -25.83
C SER A 442 -11.91 2.76 -25.66
N ALA A 443 -11.82 2.03 -24.56
CA ALA A 443 -12.56 0.79 -24.32
C ALA A 443 -14.08 0.93 -24.44
N ALA A 444 -14.74 -0.10 -24.97
CA ALA A 444 -16.20 -0.24 -25.01
C ALA A 444 -16.64 -1.37 -24.07
N MET A 445 -17.57 -1.05 -23.18
CA MET A 445 -18.15 -1.98 -22.22
C MET A 445 -19.53 -2.44 -22.66
N PHE A 446 -19.79 -3.73 -22.53
CA PHE A 446 -21.09 -4.36 -22.76
C PHE A 446 -21.40 -5.30 -21.60
N SER A 447 -22.68 -5.48 -21.30
CA SER A 447 -23.12 -6.41 -20.26
C SER A 447 -24.44 -7.08 -20.63
N THR A 448 -24.64 -8.30 -20.15
CA THR A 448 -25.84 -9.10 -20.37
C THR A 448 -26.82 -8.86 -19.24
N LEU A 449 -28.03 -8.44 -19.57
CA LEU A 449 -29.13 -8.27 -18.61
C LEU A 449 -29.74 -9.61 -18.21
N ASP A 450 -30.62 -9.60 -17.22
CA ASP A 450 -31.30 -10.81 -16.72
C ASP A 450 -32.17 -11.50 -17.79
N ASP A 451 -32.72 -10.74 -18.74
CA ASP A 451 -33.49 -11.26 -19.87
C ASP A 451 -32.62 -11.85 -21.00
N GLY A 452 -31.28 -11.76 -20.87
CA GLY A 452 -30.33 -12.25 -21.85
C GLY A 452 -29.94 -11.23 -22.90
N ASN A 453 -30.52 -10.04 -22.91
CA ASN A 453 -30.16 -8.97 -23.88
C ASN A 453 -28.81 -8.37 -23.53
N ILE A 454 -27.97 -8.17 -24.54
CA ILE A 454 -26.69 -7.49 -24.36
C ILE A 454 -26.92 -5.99 -24.56
N VAL A 455 -26.44 -5.20 -23.61
CA VAL A 455 -26.54 -3.74 -23.63
C VAL A 455 -25.16 -3.09 -23.48
N ARG A 456 -25.04 -1.86 -23.94
CA ARG A 456 -23.84 -1.06 -23.78
C ARG A 456 -23.72 -0.62 -22.31
N GLY A 457 -22.49 -0.61 -21.76
CA GLY A 457 -22.18 -0.26 -20.39
C GLY A 457 -22.26 -1.44 -19.42
N LEU A 458 -22.23 -1.13 -18.13
CA LEU A 458 -22.15 -2.11 -17.03
C LEU A 458 -23.52 -2.43 -16.40
N GLY A 459 -24.65 -2.14 -17.09
CA GLY A 459 -26.01 -2.30 -16.54
C GLY A 459 -26.31 -3.70 -16.00
N GLY A 460 -25.84 -4.76 -16.67
CA GLY A 460 -26.02 -6.16 -16.26
C GLY A 460 -25.12 -6.62 -15.10
N VAL A 461 -24.15 -5.83 -14.65
CA VAL A 461 -23.27 -6.20 -13.54
C VAL A 461 -23.89 -5.74 -12.22
N PRO A 462 -23.98 -6.59 -11.16
CA PRO A 462 -24.54 -6.21 -9.87
C PRO A 462 -23.83 -5.00 -9.24
N ASN A 463 -24.60 -4.11 -8.60
CA ASN A 463 -24.05 -2.95 -7.88
C ASN A 463 -23.58 -3.32 -6.47
N GLU A 464 -24.19 -4.34 -5.85
CA GLU A 464 -23.87 -4.78 -4.50
C GLU A 464 -23.03 -6.06 -4.54
N GLY A 465 -22.01 -6.13 -3.70
CA GLY A 465 -21.17 -7.31 -3.54
C GLY A 465 -21.63 -8.28 -2.45
N PRO A 466 -20.91 -9.37 -2.26
CA PRO A 466 -19.65 -9.69 -2.93
C PRO A 466 -19.83 -10.15 -4.38
N VAL A 467 -19.07 -9.60 -5.30
CA VAL A 467 -19.05 -9.97 -6.71
C VAL A 467 -17.68 -10.47 -7.12
N LEU A 468 -17.61 -11.59 -7.83
CA LEU A 468 -16.38 -12.13 -8.39
C LEU A 468 -16.44 -12.06 -9.93
N LEU A 469 -15.72 -11.11 -10.51
CA LEU A 469 -15.54 -10.98 -11.95
C LEU A 469 -14.48 -11.99 -12.40
N VAL A 470 -14.83 -12.91 -13.30
CA VAL A 470 -13.94 -13.98 -13.76
C VAL A 470 -13.78 -13.90 -15.27
N GLY A 471 -12.54 -13.74 -15.76
CA GLY A 471 -12.35 -13.53 -17.19
C GLY A 471 -10.99 -13.95 -17.74
N TYR A 472 -10.78 -13.63 -19.03
CA TYR A 472 -9.56 -13.80 -19.77
C TYR A 472 -8.56 -12.69 -19.45
N HIS A 473 -7.30 -13.06 -19.23
CA HIS A 473 -6.20 -12.13 -18.96
C HIS A 473 -5.45 -11.80 -20.26
N MET A 474 -5.67 -10.61 -20.79
CA MET A 474 -5.01 -10.16 -22.02
C MET A 474 -3.49 -10.06 -21.84
N LEU A 475 -2.78 -10.06 -22.94
CA LEU A 475 -1.33 -9.92 -23.00
C LEU A 475 -0.83 -8.76 -22.11
N LEU A 476 0.09 -9.06 -21.20
CA LEU A 476 0.66 -8.11 -20.24
C LEU A 476 -0.37 -7.39 -19.33
N GLY A 477 -1.62 -7.85 -19.26
CA GLY A 477 -2.69 -7.21 -18.51
C GLY A 477 -3.13 -5.85 -19.05
N LEU A 478 -3.09 -5.69 -20.37
CA LEU A 478 -3.42 -4.43 -21.05
C LEU A 478 -4.86 -3.95 -20.75
N GLU A 479 -5.78 -4.89 -20.48
CA GLU A 479 -7.19 -4.62 -20.18
C GLU A 479 -7.44 -4.00 -18.81
N LEU A 480 -6.55 -4.24 -17.84
CA LEU A 480 -6.78 -3.94 -16.41
C LEU A 480 -7.17 -2.48 -16.17
N SER A 481 -6.42 -1.56 -16.75
CA SER A 481 -6.63 -0.13 -16.51
C SER A 481 -7.99 0.33 -17.03
N SER A 482 -8.36 -0.07 -18.26
CA SER A 482 -9.62 0.29 -18.87
C SER A 482 -10.83 -0.32 -18.15
N LEU A 483 -10.70 -1.57 -17.69
CA LEU A 483 -11.75 -2.24 -16.93
C LEU A 483 -12.03 -1.52 -15.62
N VAL A 484 -10.99 -1.27 -14.84
CA VAL A 484 -11.14 -0.67 -13.51
C VAL A 484 -11.64 0.78 -13.61
N GLU A 485 -11.14 1.55 -14.59
CA GLU A 485 -11.64 2.91 -14.84
C GLU A 485 -13.12 2.92 -15.17
N ALA A 486 -13.61 2.01 -16.04
CA ALA A 486 -15.00 1.92 -16.40
C ALA A 486 -15.90 1.66 -15.19
N PHE A 487 -15.54 0.72 -14.31
CA PHE A 487 -16.27 0.47 -13.08
C PHE A 487 -16.31 1.68 -12.14
N LEU A 488 -15.20 2.37 -12.02
CA LEU A 488 -15.11 3.56 -11.18
C LEU A 488 -15.96 4.71 -11.75
N ARG A 489 -15.91 4.92 -13.07
CA ARG A 489 -16.65 5.99 -13.75
C ARG A 489 -18.15 5.74 -13.80
N GLU A 490 -18.58 4.51 -14.17
CA GLU A 490 -19.99 4.22 -14.42
C GLU A 490 -20.76 3.82 -13.15
N LYS A 491 -20.09 3.16 -12.21
CA LYS A 491 -20.74 2.60 -11.01
C LYS A 491 -20.20 3.16 -9.70
N ASN A 492 -19.15 3.95 -9.73
CA ASN A 492 -18.41 4.37 -8.53
C ASN A 492 -17.91 3.18 -7.67
N ILE A 493 -17.58 2.07 -8.34
CA ILE A 493 -17.14 0.82 -7.71
C ILE A 493 -15.64 0.61 -7.94
N MET A 494 -14.91 0.33 -6.87
CA MET A 494 -13.52 -0.09 -6.94
C MET A 494 -13.41 -1.60 -7.13
N VAL A 495 -12.97 -2.03 -8.30
CA VAL A 495 -12.63 -3.43 -8.58
C VAL A 495 -11.16 -3.69 -8.20
N ARG A 496 -10.91 -4.77 -7.46
CA ARG A 496 -9.57 -5.13 -6.94
C ARG A 496 -9.23 -6.57 -7.28
N ALA A 497 -7.96 -6.83 -7.61
CA ALA A 497 -7.48 -8.15 -8.03
C ALA A 497 -6.56 -8.84 -6.99
N SER A 498 -6.51 -8.36 -5.75
CA SER A 498 -5.62 -8.90 -4.71
C SER A 498 -6.39 -9.36 -3.48
N ASN A 499 -5.85 -10.36 -2.78
CA ASN A 499 -6.43 -10.88 -1.54
C ASN A 499 -7.95 -11.20 -1.63
N ILE A 500 -8.31 -12.06 -2.56
CA ILE A 500 -9.70 -12.41 -2.88
C ILE A 500 -10.51 -12.77 -1.64
N TYR A 501 -9.93 -13.56 -0.73
CA TYR A 501 -10.60 -13.97 0.52
C TYR A 501 -11.04 -12.76 1.36
N LYS A 502 -10.12 -11.81 1.60
CA LYS A 502 -10.44 -10.60 2.38
C LYS A 502 -11.48 -9.74 1.67
N LEU A 503 -11.31 -9.54 0.37
CA LEU A 503 -12.21 -8.69 -0.41
C LEU A 503 -13.63 -9.26 -0.50
N LEU A 504 -13.78 -10.55 -0.75
CA LEU A 504 -15.11 -11.20 -0.74
C LEU A 504 -15.75 -11.14 0.65
N SER A 505 -14.96 -11.31 1.72
CA SER A 505 -15.47 -11.18 3.10
C SER A 505 -15.95 -9.77 3.46
N THR A 506 -15.54 -8.76 2.70
CA THR A 506 -15.92 -7.33 2.87
C THR A 506 -16.91 -6.85 1.80
N ASN A 507 -17.64 -7.76 1.16
CA ASN A 507 -18.64 -7.46 0.13
C ASN A 507 -18.10 -6.65 -1.06
N SER A 508 -16.81 -6.79 -1.40
CA SER A 508 -16.17 -6.04 -2.49
C SER A 508 -16.39 -6.71 -3.85
N HIS A 509 -16.20 -5.91 -4.91
CA HIS A 509 -16.05 -6.41 -6.28
C HIS A 509 -14.61 -6.84 -6.50
N VAL A 510 -14.43 -8.09 -6.89
CA VAL A 510 -13.13 -8.75 -6.99
C VAL A 510 -12.91 -9.25 -8.40
N LEU A 511 -11.74 -8.96 -8.97
CA LEU A 511 -11.31 -9.42 -10.27
C LEU A 511 -10.43 -10.66 -10.12
N LEU A 512 -10.70 -11.68 -10.89
CA LEU A 512 -9.96 -12.92 -10.93
C LEU A 512 -9.70 -13.36 -12.38
N TYR A 513 -8.45 -13.63 -12.66
CA TYR A 513 -8.01 -14.31 -13.86
C TYR A 513 -7.49 -15.70 -13.47
N PRO A 514 -8.27 -16.78 -13.72
CA PRO A 514 -7.83 -18.12 -13.33
C PRO A 514 -6.54 -18.58 -14.03
N GLY A 515 -6.31 -18.16 -15.27
CA GLY A 515 -5.09 -18.44 -16.03
C GLY A 515 -3.87 -17.62 -15.57
N GLY A 516 -4.12 -16.49 -14.87
CA GLY A 516 -3.10 -15.66 -14.25
C GLY A 516 -1.97 -15.27 -15.19
N VAL A 517 -0.73 -15.36 -14.70
CA VAL A 517 0.47 -15.00 -15.46
C VAL A 517 0.62 -15.81 -16.75
N ARG A 518 0.15 -17.07 -16.78
CA ARG A 518 0.28 -17.92 -17.96
C ARG A 518 -0.57 -17.42 -19.15
N GLU A 519 -1.74 -16.84 -18.89
CA GLU A 519 -2.52 -16.17 -19.92
C GLU A 519 -1.93 -14.81 -20.30
N ALA A 520 -1.57 -13.98 -19.32
CA ALA A 520 -0.98 -12.67 -19.57
C ALA A 520 0.36 -12.73 -20.33
N PHE A 521 1.03 -13.88 -20.32
CA PHE A 521 2.26 -14.15 -21.07
C PHE A 521 2.08 -15.39 -21.96
N HIS A 522 0.96 -15.45 -22.65
CA HIS A 522 0.68 -16.54 -23.59
C HIS A 522 1.72 -16.60 -24.73
N TYR A 523 1.84 -17.74 -25.37
CA TYR A 523 2.72 -17.90 -26.52
C TYR A 523 2.03 -17.48 -27.81
N ARG A 524 2.81 -17.31 -28.86
CA ARG A 524 2.31 -16.95 -30.18
C ARG A 524 1.30 -18.01 -30.67
N GLY A 525 0.12 -17.56 -31.12
CA GLY A 525 -0.99 -18.40 -31.56
C GLY A 525 -1.86 -18.98 -30.43
N GLU A 526 -1.69 -18.47 -29.21
CA GLU A 526 -2.56 -18.78 -28.06
C GLU A 526 -3.48 -17.63 -27.68
N GLU A 527 -3.52 -16.57 -28.47
CA GLU A 527 -4.38 -15.40 -28.25
C GLU A 527 -5.84 -15.85 -28.07
N TYR A 528 -6.50 -15.29 -27.04
CA TYR A 528 -7.91 -15.57 -26.69
C TYR A 528 -8.21 -17.03 -26.28
N LYS A 529 -7.20 -17.85 -26.00
CA LYS A 529 -7.37 -19.21 -25.44
C LYS A 529 -7.31 -19.19 -23.93
N LEU A 530 -8.33 -19.76 -23.27
CA LEU A 530 -8.35 -19.87 -21.80
C LEU A 530 -7.39 -20.98 -21.34
N ILE A 531 -6.33 -20.57 -20.64
CA ILE A 531 -5.33 -21.47 -20.04
C ILE A 531 -5.56 -21.54 -18.54
N TRP A 532 -6.68 -22.16 -18.14
CA TRP A 532 -7.11 -22.22 -16.76
C TRP A 532 -6.62 -23.49 -16.05
N PRO A 533 -6.34 -23.43 -14.73
CA PRO A 533 -5.98 -24.59 -13.94
C PRO A 533 -7.15 -25.55 -13.82
N LYS A 534 -6.87 -26.85 -13.63
CA LYS A 534 -7.92 -27.88 -13.41
C LYS A 534 -8.62 -27.79 -12.05
N GLN A 535 -8.19 -26.85 -11.18
CA GLN A 535 -8.67 -26.70 -9.81
C GLN A 535 -9.81 -25.66 -9.74
N GLN A 536 -10.92 -26.02 -9.06
CA GLN A 536 -12.14 -25.23 -8.96
C GLN A 536 -12.21 -24.37 -7.67
N GLU A 537 -11.07 -24.03 -7.08
CA GLU A 537 -11.01 -23.39 -5.76
C GLU A 537 -11.75 -22.05 -5.70
N PHE A 538 -11.76 -21.27 -6.77
CA PHE A 538 -12.43 -19.98 -6.78
C PHE A 538 -13.97 -20.13 -6.74
N VAL A 539 -14.52 -21.19 -7.34
CA VAL A 539 -15.97 -21.49 -7.32
C VAL A 539 -16.42 -21.78 -5.89
N ARG A 540 -15.67 -22.64 -5.20
CA ARG A 540 -15.92 -22.99 -3.78
C ARG A 540 -15.77 -21.79 -2.87
N MET A 541 -14.76 -20.93 -3.15
CA MET A 541 -14.55 -19.68 -2.41
C MET A 541 -15.70 -18.71 -2.63
N ALA A 542 -16.17 -18.52 -3.87
CA ALA A 542 -17.33 -17.69 -4.16
C ALA A 542 -18.59 -18.18 -3.40
N ALA A 543 -18.85 -19.48 -3.42
CA ALA A 543 -19.96 -20.08 -2.69
C ALA A 543 -19.89 -19.87 -1.17
N ARG A 544 -18.70 -19.98 -0.59
CA ARG A 544 -18.46 -19.75 0.84
C ARG A 544 -18.87 -18.36 1.29
N PHE A 545 -18.63 -17.35 0.44
CA PHE A 545 -19.01 -15.95 0.72
C PHE A 545 -20.37 -15.57 0.14
N GLY A 546 -21.05 -16.49 -0.59
CA GLY A 546 -22.27 -16.18 -1.31
C GLY A 546 -22.09 -15.13 -2.39
N ALA A 547 -20.93 -15.12 -3.04
CA ALA A 547 -20.59 -14.13 -4.07
C ALA A 547 -21.31 -14.44 -5.38
N THR A 548 -21.75 -13.39 -6.08
CA THR A 548 -22.23 -13.50 -7.46
C THR A 548 -21.02 -13.56 -8.39
N ILE A 549 -20.92 -14.61 -9.20
CA ILE A 549 -19.88 -14.76 -10.22
C ILE A 549 -20.37 -14.10 -11.52
N VAL A 550 -19.54 -13.20 -12.10
CA VAL A 550 -19.83 -12.60 -13.39
C VAL A 550 -18.70 -12.97 -14.35
N PRO A 551 -18.95 -13.89 -15.29
CA PRO A 551 -17.99 -14.23 -16.33
C PRO A 551 -17.82 -13.05 -17.29
N PHE A 552 -16.61 -12.81 -17.81
CA PHE A 552 -16.43 -11.76 -18.83
C PHE A 552 -15.33 -12.11 -19.84
N GLY A 553 -15.49 -11.61 -21.06
CA GLY A 553 -14.48 -11.61 -22.10
C GLY A 553 -13.90 -10.23 -22.32
N ALA A 554 -12.62 -10.16 -22.67
CA ALA A 554 -11.93 -8.94 -23.08
C ALA A 554 -11.11 -9.21 -24.35
N VAL A 555 -11.24 -8.34 -25.37
CA VAL A 555 -10.54 -8.50 -26.66
C VAL A 555 -9.95 -7.17 -27.14
N GLY A 556 -8.93 -7.22 -28.03
CA GLY A 556 -8.29 -6.06 -28.63
C GLY A 556 -6.78 -5.99 -28.40
N GLU A 557 -6.16 -6.97 -27.73
CA GLU A 557 -4.71 -7.03 -27.55
C GLU A 557 -3.95 -7.11 -28.87
N ASP A 558 -4.47 -7.89 -29.82
CA ASP A 558 -3.98 -8.06 -31.19
C ASP A 558 -4.10 -6.78 -32.05
N ASP A 559 -4.95 -5.84 -31.66
CA ASP A 559 -5.08 -4.51 -32.25
C ASP A 559 -4.09 -3.47 -31.69
N ILE A 560 -3.40 -3.78 -30.61
CA ILE A 560 -2.41 -2.86 -29.98
C ILE A 560 -0.99 -3.28 -30.34
N ALA A 561 -0.71 -4.59 -30.31
CA ALA A 561 0.62 -5.12 -30.57
C ALA A 561 0.54 -6.54 -31.13
N GLU A 562 1.55 -6.91 -31.91
CA GLU A 562 1.75 -8.27 -32.38
C GLU A 562 2.85 -8.94 -31.58
N LEU A 563 2.58 -10.15 -31.07
CA LEU A 563 3.55 -10.97 -30.39
C LEU A 563 4.48 -11.65 -31.42
N VAL A 564 5.67 -11.09 -31.61
CA VAL A 564 6.65 -11.56 -32.60
C VAL A 564 7.60 -12.59 -32.00
N LEU A 565 8.06 -12.38 -30.75
CA LEU A 565 8.96 -13.28 -30.04
C LEU A 565 8.35 -13.66 -28.71
N ASP A 566 7.98 -14.91 -28.54
CA ASP A 566 7.53 -15.47 -27.29
C ASP A 566 8.69 -16.00 -26.41
N TYR A 567 8.37 -16.60 -25.26
CA TYR A 567 9.36 -17.17 -24.37
C TYR A 567 10.27 -18.18 -25.06
N ASN A 568 9.72 -19.06 -25.90
CA ASN A 568 10.48 -20.12 -26.56
C ASN A 568 11.44 -19.55 -27.61
N ASP A 569 11.05 -18.48 -28.28
CA ASP A 569 11.90 -17.78 -29.26
C ASP A 569 13.03 -17.03 -28.57
N LEU A 570 12.73 -16.32 -27.49
CA LEU A 570 13.75 -15.61 -26.68
C LEU A 570 14.78 -16.56 -26.06
N MET A 571 14.35 -17.75 -25.67
CA MET A 571 15.27 -18.76 -25.10
C MET A 571 16.24 -19.36 -26.12
N LYS A 572 15.98 -19.24 -27.43
CA LYS A 572 16.89 -19.63 -28.50
C LYS A 572 18.02 -18.63 -28.72
N ILE A 573 17.87 -17.36 -28.25
CA ILE A 573 18.86 -16.31 -28.42
C ILE A 573 19.88 -16.37 -27.25
N PRO A 574 21.19 -16.67 -27.49
CA PRO A 574 22.13 -16.98 -26.41
C PRO A 574 22.30 -15.90 -25.35
N VAL A 575 22.35 -14.61 -25.73
CA VAL A 575 22.51 -13.47 -24.80
C VAL A 575 21.25 -13.24 -23.98
N VAL A 576 20.08 -13.32 -24.63
CA VAL A 576 18.78 -13.09 -24.01
C VAL A 576 18.42 -14.23 -23.05
N ASN A 577 18.76 -15.46 -23.40
CA ASN A 577 18.56 -16.64 -22.55
C ASN A 577 19.19 -16.46 -21.15
N GLY A 578 20.44 -15.96 -21.10
CA GLY A 578 21.11 -15.67 -19.82
C GLY A 578 20.34 -14.65 -18.98
N TYR A 579 19.89 -13.56 -19.60
CA TYR A 579 19.11 -12.52 -18.93
C TYR A 579 17.74 -13.04 -18.43
N VAL A 580 17.02 -13.77 -19.26
CA VAL A 580 15.71 -14.36 -18.90
C VAL A 580 15.86 -15.36 -17.75
N ARG A 581 16.89 -16.21 -17.76
CA ARG A 581 17.18 -17.15 -16.66
C ARG A 581 17.52 -16.43 -15.35
N ASP A 582 18.29 -15.36 -15.41
CA ASP A 582 18.62 -14.57 -14.23
C ASP A 582 17.42 -13.81 -13.69
N ALA A 583 16.57 -13.25 -14.56
CA ALA A 583 15.32 -12.64 -14.19
C ALA A 583 14.38 -13.68 -13.53
N THR A 584 14.31 -14.89 -14.09
CA THR A 584 13.52 -16.01 -13.55
C THR A 584 14.01 -16.47 -12.18
N ARG A 585 15.34 -16.55 -11.98
CA ARG A 585 15.92 -16.93 -10.68
C ARG A 585 15.63 -15.88 -9.60
N LYS A 586 15.49 -14.62 -9.98
CA LYS A 586 15.14 -13.48 -9.10
C LYS A 586 13.64 -13.31 -8.95
N SER A 587 12.85 -13.84 -9.90
CA SER A 587 11.40 -13.83 -9.80
C SER A 587 10.92 -14.90 -8.84
N ILE A 588 9.82 -14.63 -8.20
CA ILE A 588 9.35 -15.42 -7.08
C ILE A 588 8.40 -16.50 -7.59
N LYS A 589 8.67 -17.74 -7.23
CA LYS A 589 7.76 -18.87 -7.46
C LYS A 589 6.50 -18.66 -6.60
N ILE A 590 5.37 -18.44 -7.26
CA ILE A 590 4.11 -18.13 -6.58
C ILE A 590 3.55 -19.34 -5.82
N ARG A 591 3.84 -20.58 -6.29
CA ARG A 591 3.43 -21.84 -5.63
C ARG A 591 4.41 -22.97 -5.96
N ASP A 592 5.09 -23.50 -4.95
CA ASP A 592 5.97 -24.68 -5.12
C ASP A 592 5.23 -26.02 -5.15
N GLU A 593 3.95 -26.06 -4.77
CA GLU A 593 3.19 -27.30 -4.58
C GLU A 593 2.22 -27.63 -5.71
N ASN A 594 1.96 -26.71 -6.64
CA ASN A 594 1.07 -26.96 -7.77
C ASN A 594 1.85 -27.43 -8.98
N GLN A 595 1.66 -28.69 -9.36
CA GLN A 595 2.09 -29.22 -10.65
C GLN A 595 1.11 -28.70 -11.71
N GLY A 596 1.63 -28.01 -12.74
CA GLY A 596 0.84 -27.58 -13.88
C GLY A 596 1.41 -26.34 -14.56
N GLU A 597 0.94 -26.11 -15.78
CA GLU A 597 1.41 -25.05 -16.67
C GLU A 597 1.19 -23.63 -16.07
N VAL A 598 0.09 -23.43 -15.35
CA VAL A 598 -0.26 -22.14 -14.74
C VAL A 598 0.58 -21.78 -13.50
N ALA A 599 1.17 -22.78 -12.83
CA ALA A 599 1.85 -22.58 -11.54
C ALA A 599 3.31 -22.11 -11.65
N ASN A 600 3.97 -22.39 -12.78
CA ASN A 600 5.42 -22.22 -12.97
C ASN A 600 5.79 -21.22 -14.06
N GLN A 601 4.90 -20.31 -14.40
CA GLN A 601 5.15 -19.32 -15.45
C GLN A 601 6.28 -18.36 -15.07
N VAL A 602 7.16 -18.14 -16.03
CA VAL A 602 8.29 -17.24 -15.95
C VAL A 602 7.88 -15.86 -16.41
N PHE A 603 8.25 -14.82 -15.66
CA PHE A 603 8.14 -13.43 -16.10
C PHE A 603 9.25 -13.13 -17.11
N TYR A 604 8.87 -12.68 -18.28
CA TYR A 604 9.80 -12.24 -19.32
C TYR A 604 9.21 -11.03 -20.07
N ILE A 605 10.04 -10.32 -20.80
CA ILE A 605 9.57 -9.24 -21.68
C ILE A 605 9.44 -9.83 -23.09
N PRO A 606 8.20 -10.04 -23.60
CA PRO A 606 8.00 -10.56 -24.95
C PRO A 606 8.45 -9.53 -26.01
N GLY A 607 8.86 -10.04 -27.15
CA GLY A 607 9.12 -9.21 -28.33
C GLY A 607 7.82 -8.79 -28.98
N LEU A 608 7.45 -7.52 -28.85
CA LEU A 608 6.21 -6.97 -29.37
C LEU A 608 6.48 -5.98 -30.50
N LEU A 609 5.71 -6.09 -31.58
CA LEU A 609 5.66 -5.09 -32.65
C LEU A 609 4.40 -4.23 -32.46
N PRO A 610 4.53 -2.93 -32.16
CA PRO A 610 3.39 -2.04 -32.00
C PRO A 610 2.60 -1.92 -33.30
N LYS A 611 1.27 -1.92 -33.20
CA LYS A 611 0.33 -1.62 -34.27
C LYS A 611 -0.29 -0.24 -34.10
N VAL A 612 -0.99 0.26 -35.13
CA VAL A 612 -1.87 1.42 -34.97
C VAL A 612 -2.98 1.01 -33.99
N PRO A 613 -3.12 1.70 -32.84
CA PRO A 613 -3.99 1.22 -31.78
C PRO A 613 -5.45 1.07 -32.20
N GLY A 614 -5.97 -0.15 -32.04
CA GLY A 614 -7.38 -0.45 -32.12
C GLY A 614 -8.09 -0.18 -30.80
N ARG A 615 -9.23 -0.82 -30.59
CA ARG A 615 -10.11 -0.59 -29.44
C ARG A 615 -10.20 -1.84 -28.58
N PHE A 616 -10.32 -1.65 -27.26
CA PHE A 616 -10.66 -2.74 -26.35
C PHE A 616 -12.17 -2.90 -26.23
N TYR A 617 -12.62 -4.13 -26.18
CA TYR A 617 -14.02 -4.48 -25.98
C TYR A 617 -14.16 -5.45 -24.82
N PHE A 618 -15.18 -5.22 -23.98
CA PHE A 618 -15.49 -6.05 -22.82
C PHE A 618 -16.94 -6.47 -22.89
N LEU A 619 -17.23 -7.73 -22.63
CA LEU A 619 -18.58 -8.25 -22.44
C LEU A 619 -18.66 -9.00 -21.12
N PHE A 620 -19.52 -8.50 -20.23
CA PHE A 620 -19.87 -9.17 -18.98
C PHE A 620 -21.09 -10.06 -19.24
N GLY A 621 -20.91 -11.36 -19.02
CA GLY A 621 -21.96 -12.36 -19.17
C GLY A 621 -23.01 -12.28 -18.04
N LYS A 622 -24.01 -13.14 -18.10
CA LYS A 622 -25.07 -13.17 -17.10
C LYS A 622 -24.53 -13.50 -15.72
N PRO A 623 -24.91 -12.75 -14.65
CA PRO A 623 -24.53 -13.04 -13.29
C PRO A 623 -24.97 -14.43 -12.81
N ILE A 624 -24.10 -15.16 -12.14
CA ILE A 624 -24.32 -16.51 -11.61
C ILE A 624 -24.31 -16.45 -10.09
N GLU A 625 -25.49 -16.68 -9.49
CA GLU A 625 -25.67 -16.65 -8.04
C GLU A 625 -25.10 -17.91 -7.36
N THR A 626 -24.24 -17.72 -6.35
CA THR A 626 -23.74 -18.83 -5.51
C THR A 626 -24.31 -18.83 -4.08
N LYS A 627 -25.07 -17.78 -3.73
CA LYS A 627 -25.67 -17.65 -2.40
C LYS A 627 -26.59 -18.82 -2.09
N GLY A 628 -26.38 -19.47 -0.94
CA GLY A 628 -27.13 -20.64 -0.52
C GLY A 628 -26.70 -21.99 -1.15
N LYS A 629 -25.70 -21.95 -2.07
CA LYS A 629 -25.18 -23.15 -2.73
C LYS A 629 -23.89 -23.68 -2.08
N GLY A 630 -23.51 -23.20 -0.89
CA GLY A 630 -22.25 -23.55 -0.23
C GLY A 630 -22.07 -25.06 -0.06
N GLU A 631 -23.03 -25.74 0.58
CA GLU A 631 -22.97 -27.19 0.81
C GLU A 631 -22.94 -28.00 -0.49
N MET A 632 -23.76 -27.60 -1.48
CA MET A 632 -23.78 -28.25 -2.80
C MET A 632 -22.45 -28.17 -3.54
N LEU A 633 -21.76 -27.01 -3.43
CA LEU A 633 -20.49 -26.73 -4.11
C LEU A 633 -19.26 -27.15 -3.29
N GLU A 634 -19.42 -27.71 -2.09
CA GLU A 634 -18.38 -28.49 -1.42
C GLU A 634 -18.09 -29.80 -2.15
N ASP A 635 -19.12 -30.40 -2.79
CA ASP A 635 -18.93 -31.53 -3.69
C ASP A 635 -18.11 -31.14 -4.92
N ARG A 636 -17.12 -31.99 -5.23
CA ARG A 636 -16.17 -31.74 -6.31
C ARG A 636 -16.80 -31.74 -7.69
N GLU A 637 -17.76 -32.62 -7.91
CA GLU A 637 -18.39 -32.77 -9.22
C GLU A 637 -19.30 -31.55 -9.52
N ASN A 638 -20.12 -31.13 -8.54
CA ASN A 638 -20.97 -29.95 -8.68
C ASN A 638 -20.12 -28.66 -8.88
N ALA A 639 -19.02 -28.55 -8.14
CA ALA A 639 -18.07 -27.44 -8.31
C ALA A 639 -17.40 -27.45 -9.69
N ASN A 640 -17.10 -28.66 -10.23
CA ASN A 640 -16.52 -28.83 -11.56
C ASN A 640 -17.52 -28.46 -12.67
N GLN A 641 -18.79 -28.87 -12.54
CA GLN A 641 -19.82 -28.51 -13.51
C GLN A 641 -20.01 -26.99 -13.57
N LEU A 642 -20.07 -26.31 -12.42
CA LEU A 642 -20.17 -24.86 -12.38
C LEU A 642 -18.91 -24.19 -12.94
N TYR A 643 -17.73 -24.73 -12.65
CA TYR A 643 -16.46 -24.25 -13.20
C TYR A 643 -16.44 -24.33 -14.73
N LEU A 644 -16.83 -25.46 -15.30
CA LEU A 644 -16.90 -25.65 -16.74
C LEU A 644 -17.94 -24.73 -17.39
N HIS A 645 -19.08 -24.52 -16.74
CA HIS A 645 -20.08 -23.57 -17.18
C HIS A 645 -19.51 -22.12 -17.23
N ILE A 646 -18.85 -21.66 -16.15
CA ILE A 646 -18.22 -20.32 -16.12
C ILE A 646 -17.19 -20.20 -17.24
N LYS A 647 -16.35 -21.24 -17.44
CA LYS A 647 -15.36 -21.24 -18.51
C LYS A 647 -16.00 -21.10 -19.89
N SER A 648 -17.05 -21.86 -20.18
CA SER A 648 -17.83 -21.79 -21.42
C SER A 648 -18.46 -20.41 -21.63
N GLU A 649 -18.98 -19.79 -20.58
CA GLU A 649 -19.52 -18.42 -20.67
C GLU A 649 -18.45 -17.40 -21.03
N VAL A 650 -17.23 -17.49 -20.46
CA VAL A 650 -16.12 -16.61 -20.85
C VAL A 650 -15.70 -16.85 -22.31
N GLU A 651 -15.62 -18.11 -22.77
CA GLU A 651 -15.34 -18.46 -24.17
C GLU A 651 -16.41 -17.89 -25.11
N SER A 652 -17.68 -17.95 -24.70
CA SER A 652 -18.80 -17.38 -25.45
C SER A 652 -18.72 -15.86 -25.55
N CYS A 653 -18.36 -15.17 -24.46
CA CYS A 653 -18.13 -13.73 -24.45
C CYS A 653 -16.98 -13.34 -25.41
N LEU A 654 -15.87 -14.08 -25.40
CA LEU A 654 -14.74 -13.84 -26.29
C LEU A 654 -15.15 -14.03 -27.76
N ALA A 655 -15.80 -15.16 -28.08
CA ALA A 655 -16.26 -15.44 -29.43
C ALA A 655 -17.23 -14.38 -29.96
N TYR A 656 -18.17 -13.93 -29.13
CA TYR A 656 -19.10 -12.84 -29.48
C TYR A 656 -18.34 -11.56 -29.80
N LEU A 657 -17.42 -11.12 -28.93
CA LEU A 657 -16.68 -9.88 -29.12
C LEU A 657 -15.76 -9.94 -30.33
N LEU A 658 -15.06 -11.05 -30.55
CA LEU A 658 -14.19 -11.23 -31.73
C LEU A 658 -14.97 -11.11 -33.05
N LYS A 659 -16.23 -11.59 -33.08
CA LYS A 659 -17.09 -11.45 -34.23
C LYS A 659 -17.60 -10.03 -34.38
N LYS A 660 -18.15 -9.45 -33.30
CA LYS A 660 -18.86 -8.16 -33.34
C LYS A 660 -17.92 -6.94 -33.48
N ARG A 661 -16.66 -7.03 -33.03
CA ARG A 661 -15.69 -5.93 -33.20
C ARG A 661 -15.40 -5.60 -34.67
N GLU A 662 -15.64 -6.54 -35.59
CA GLU A 662 -15.46 -6.31 -37.02
C GLU A 662 -16.53 -5.34 -37.56
N ASP A 663 -17.68 -5.23 -36.91
CA ASP A 663 -18.77 -4.32 -37.24
C ASP A 663 -18.56 -2.91 -36.68
N ASP A 664 -17.49 -2.65 -35.89
CA ASP A 664 -17.24 -1.33 -35.29
C ASP A 664 -16.57 -0.36 -36.27
N PRO A 665 -17.28 0.69 -36.73
CA PRO A 665 -16.71 1.68 -37.66
C PRO A 665 -15.62 2.56 -37.02
N TYR A 666 -15.52 2.54 -35.69
CA TYR A 666 -14.54 3.31 -34.90
C TYR A 666 -13.49 2.43 -34.20
N ARG A 667 -13.20 1.25 -34.75
CA ARG A 667 -12.18 0.34 -34.22
C ARG A 667 -10.79 0.97 -34.26
N SER A 668 -10.43 1.72 -35.31
CA SER A 668 -9.14 2.40 -35.43
C SER A 668 -9.09 3.70 -34.61
N ILE A 669 -7.93 4.02 -34.03
CA ILE A 669 -7.69 5.30 -33.32
C ILE A 669 -7.87 6.49 -34.28
N ILE A 670 -7.58 6.32 -35.57
CA ILE A 670 -7.72 7.37 -36.59
C ILE A 670 -9.19 7.75 -36.70
N ASP A 671 -10.09 6.79 -36.89
CA ASP A 671 -11.53 7.01 -37.03
C ASP A 671 -12.14 7.64 -35.78
N ARG A 672 -11.68 7.20 -34.59
CA ARG A 672 -12.08 7.82 -33.30
C ARG A 672 -11.61 9.26 -33.16
N THR A 673 -10.42 9.57 -33.64
CA THR A 673 -9.88 10.94 -33.59
C THR A 673 -10.65 11.85 -34.54
N VAL A 674 -10.94 11.38 -35.74
CA VAL A 674 -11.78 12.09 -36.71
C VAL A 674 -13.18 12.33 -36.13
N TYR A 675 -13.81 11.31 -35.54
CA TYR A 675 -15.13 11.46 -34.92
C TYR A 675 -15.13 12.54 -33.83
N ARG A 676 -14.14 12.54 -32.93
CA ARG A 676 -14.01 13.54 -31.86
C ARG A 676 -13.76 14.95 -32.39
N ALA A 677 -13.01 15.08 -33.48
CA ALA A 677 -12.72 16.39 -34.07
C ALA A 677 -14.00 17.03 -34.70
N PHE A 678 -14.93 16.21 -35.24
CA PHE A 678 -16.16 16.71 -35.86
C PHE A 678 -17.34 16.81 -34.89
N ARG A 679 -17.39 16.07 -33.78
CA ARG A 679 -18.57 15.99 -32.91
C ARG A 679 -18.28 16.63 -31.58
N SER A 680 -17.50 16.99 -30.99
CA SER A 680 -17.18 17.48 -29.63
C SER A 680 -16.29 16.49 -28.84
N PRO A 681 -15.23 17.00 -28.23
CA PRO A 681 -14.30 16.17 -27.47
C PRO A 681 -14.93 15.42 -26.27
N SER A 682 -16.07 15.91 -25.80
CA SER A 682 -16.79 15.34 -24.63
C SER A 682 -17.73 14.18 -25.01
N ASN A 683 -18.02 13.95 -26.28
CA ASN A 683 -18.93 12.88 -26.68
C ASN A 683 -18.21 11.53 -26.70
N GLU A 684 -18.83 10.55 -26.05
CA GLU A 684 -18.38 9.18 -26.11
C GLU A 684 -18.44 8.63 -27.53
N VAL A 685 -17.34 8.04 -28.03
CA VAL A 685 -17.29 7.47 -29.37
C VAL A 685 -18.16 6.21 -29.40
N PRO A 686 -19.18 6.11 -30.30
CA PRO A 686 -19.98 4.90 -30.38
C PRO A 686 -19.14 3.68 -30.74
N ALA A 687 -19.67 2.49 -30.48
CA ALA A 687 -19.13 1.21 -30.91
C ALA A 687 -20.19 0.49 -31.75
N PHE A 688 -19.99 -0.77 -32.04
CA PHE A 688 -21.03 -1.60 -32.69
C PHE A 688 -22.30 -1.70 -31.85
N ASP A 689 -23.43 -1.99 -32.47
CA ASP A 689 -24.67 -2.31 -31.78
C ASP A 689 -24.62 -3.77 -31.28
N PRO A 690 -24.94 -4.00 -29.99
CA PRO A 690 -24.86 -5.31 -29.39
C PRO A 690 -25.76 -6.36 -30.03
#